data_5c67a79b648cceb6f832ba46aca1e03b
#
_entry.id   5c67a79b648cceb6f832ba46aca1e03b
#
_cell.length_a   1.000
_cell.length_b   1.000
_cell.length_c   1.000
_cell.angle_alpha   90.00
_cell.angle_beta   90.00
_cell.angle_gamma   90.00
#
_symmetry.space_group_name_H-M   'P 1'
#
loop_
_entity.id
_entity.type
_entity.pdbx_description
1 polymer ?
#
loop_
_entity_poly.entity_id
_entity_poly.type
_entity_poly.pdbx_seq_one_letter_code
_entity_poly.pdbx_strand_id
1 'polypeptide(L)'
;MEEETSLAVTEQNVAVSEPPHDNDQVSNISFTETTRQLMNEKVQLPWYKSEMRDQVDEELDSIYEVAAAHHLPIIEFVSNDPEYAVMVVEMSYAKWTNVLTQASLTGVITTSEGNVQVGKNQIKALELRIKQAKYELDYVTDLAMSVSMSTNKREHLLRTLYMNAVMHRDTRAMIYLIDRLDGRPGETKVAELSYDNAYNIYMILHTLFDKQLNVINAGNGTILVCCSRRAGKTHMLVAVSLIECMRRPNTKCIYIGETMELTEGLIDSAANEIIEKCHLQDKKGKRFNWRKMDNGSQILVRGLSNTKDPDQIRGNKAKVIVIDEFFHLKSDLLEYLQREVLQPMQMDYADDYKFLCAGTPPQVKNTYGEMAWKTWEVPHFTWTWEDNPHPVNVEARRAYVEKALEEKGLTWDTPFARREYKGEWAYDDDLILYPNFKVYDPNEGIPQWKISRVFFGLDYGCSDNDAIFGVAWSDDEGKGYEFFNCKFNRLDINDYKISQLEYLKQQVKKAWLQALDFFGPFHSVEEAKQANKRILWDSDDNDQHVTQELGLNVKFEDDDILGPLRMQIANAHKTDKKIMWDKIDELQRTGRLLLIKDGKTAKECESTILLRGPNGEIYSEIDDKVFHPDLLPCMRYALWNAIGI
;
A
#
# COMPACT_ATOMS: atom_id res chain seq x y z
N MET A 1 -15.74 -62.79 -13.12
CA MET A 1 -14.30 -63.04 -13.35
C MET A 1 -13.72 -61.68 -13.69
N GLU A 2 -13.25 -61.02 -12.69
CA GLU A 2 -12.33 -59.89 -12.76
C GLU A 2 -11.91 -59.60 -11.33
N GLU A 3 -10.62 -59.80 -11.10
CA GLU A 3 -9.98 -59.73 -9.79
C GLU A 3 -9.79 -58.28 -9.37
N GLU A 4 -10.36 -57.91 -8.24
CA GLU A 4 -9.98 -56.74 -7.46
C GLU A 4 -8.69 -57.03 -6.69
N THR A 5 -7.59 -56.41 -7.08
CA THR A 5 -6.36 -56.36 -6.31
C THR A 5 -6.39 -55.17 -5.36
N SER A 6 -6.75 -55.44 -4.14
CA SER A 6 -6.60 -54.57 -2.98
C SER A 6 -5.12 -54.44 -2.60
N LEU A 7 -4.55 -53.22 -2.75
CA LEU A 7 -3.25 -52.87 -2.17
C LEU A 7 -3.47 -52.28 -0.76
N ALA A 8 -3.24 -53.15 0.22
CA ALA A 8 -3.13 -52.75 1.61
C ALA A 8 -1.83 -51.95 1.83
N VAL A 9 -1.95 -50.69 2.16
CA VAL A 9 -0.85 -49.85 2.64
C VAL A 9 -0.66 -50.14 4.12
N THR A 10 0.41 -50.87 4.44
CA THR A 10 0.91 -51.07 5.80
C THR A 10 1.46 -49.75 6.34
N GLU A 11 0.81 -49.18 7.32
CA GLU A 11 1.36 -48.13 8.17
C GLU A 11 2.56 -48.68 8.96
N GLN A 12 3.76 -48.40 8.51
CA GLN A 12 4.95 -48.51 9.35
C GLN A 12 5.03 -47.28 10.23
N ASN A 13 4.76 -47.44 11.52
CA ASN A 13 5.12 -46.55 12.59
C ASN A 13 6.64 -46.31 12.57
N VAL A 14 7.07 -45.24 11.93
CA VAL A 14 8.41 -44.68 12.12
C VAL A 14 8.36 -43.89 13.42
N ALA A 15 8.89 -44.51 14.47
CA ALA A 15 9.21 -43.81 15.70
C ALA A 15 10.16 -42.67 15.35
N VAL A 16 9.66 -41.43 15.44
CA VAL A 16 10.50 -40.22 15.41
C VAL A 16 11.33 -40.26 16.68
N SER A 17 12.57 -40.73 16.57
CA SER A 17 13.58 -40.56 17.61
C SER A 17 13.77 -39.07 17.79
N GLU A 18 13.52 -38.58 19.01
CA GLU A 18 13.93 -37.24 19.43
C GLU A 18 15.40 -37.02 19.02
N PRO A 19 15.74 -35.84 18.45
CA PRO A 19 17.15 -35.57 18.18
C PRO A 19 17.90 -35.65 19.49
N PRO A 20 19.13 -36.19 19.51
CA PRO A 20 19.92 -36.27 20.71
C PRO A 20 20.08 -34.86 21.27
N HIS A 21 19.75 -34.68 22.53
CA HIS A 21 20.19 -33.55 23.31
C HIS A 21 21.72 -33.56 23.28
N ASP A 22 22.30 -32.93 22.28
CA ASP A 22 23.67 -32.50 22.31
C ASP A 22 23.81 -31.46 23.43
N ASN A 23 24.13 -31.98 24.61
CA ASN A 23 24.86 -31.23 25.60
C ASN A 23 26.28 -30.98 25.05
N ASP A 24 26.35 -30.33 23.89
CA ASP A 24 27.53 -29.60 23.52
C ASP A 24 27.70 -28.53 24.60
N GLN A 25 28.62 -28.81 25.52
CA GLN A 25 29.28 -27.78 26.28
C GLN A 25 29.77 -26.75 25.27
N VAL A 26 28.93 -25.77 24.96
CA VAL A 26 29.40 -24.52 24.36
C VAL A 26 30.50 -24.07 25.28
N SER A 27 31.75 -24.29 24.86
CA SER A 27 32.90 -23.79 25.56
C SER A 27 32.58 -22.33 25.88
N ASN A 28 32.49 -22.00 27.16
CA ASN A 28 32.28 -20.64 27.67
C ASN A 28 33.52 -19.81 27.31
N ILE A 29 33.71 -19.56 26.00
CA ILE A 29 34.68 -18.58 25.52
C ILE A 29 34.08 -17.25 25.94
N SER A 30 34.75 -16.56 26.85
CA SER A 30 34.29 -15.25 27.30
C SER A 30 34.18 -14.31 26.11
N PHE A 31 33.21 -13.39 26.13
CA PHE A 31 33.07 -12.35 25.10
C PHE A 31 34.44 -11.69 24.80
N THR A 32 35.23 -11.39 25.84
CA THR A 32 36.56 -10.83 25.77
C THR A 32 37.53 -11.68 24.95
N GLU A 33 37.47 -13.00 25.14
CA GLU A 33 38.34 -13.95 24.42
C GLU A 33 37.91 -14.08 22.95
N THR A 34 36.63 -14.13 22.67
CA THR A 34 36.08 -14.11 21.30
C THR A 34 36.45 -12.81 20.57
N THR A 35 36.31 -11.67 21.23
CA THR A 35 36.68 -10.36 20.70
C THR A 35 38.19 -10.29 20.42
N ARG A 36 39.01 -10.80 21.34
CA ARG A 36 40.49 -10.87 21.19
C ARG A 36 40.89 -11.75 20.01
N GLN A 37 40.27 -12.92 19.85
CA GLN A 37 40.52 -13.79 18.71
C GLN A 37 40.18 -13.15 17.39
N LEU A 38 39.01 -12.50 17.28
CA LEU A 38 38.56 -11.82 16.07
C LEU A 38 39.40 -10.59 15.73
N MET A 39 39.84 -9.84 16.71
CA MET A 39 40.75 -8.69 16.51
C MET A 39 42.20 -9.10 16.21
N ASN A 40 42.65 -10.25 16.71
CA ASN A 40 43.98 -10.80 16.40
C ASN A 40 44.00 -11.50 15.02
N GLU A 41 42.86 -11.94 14.47
CA GLU A 41 42.76 -12.46 13.12
C GLU A 41 42.81 -11.32 12.09
N LYS A 42 43.90 -10.53 12.12
CA LYS A 42 44.33 -9.60 11.07
C LYS A 42 43.23 -8.85 10.33
N VAL A 43 42.44 -8.10 11.04
CA VAL A 43 41.62 -7.09 10.40
C VAL A 43 42.52 -5.93 9.98
N GLN A 44 43.09 -6.03 8.79
CA GLN A 44 43.82 -4.92 8.19
C GLN A 44 42.81 -3.88 7.71
N LEU A 45 42.69 -2.80 8.43
CA LEU A 45 41.93 -1.65 7.98
C LEU A 45 42.52 -1.16 6.64
N PRO A 46 41.75 -1.02 5.57
CA PRO A 46 42.27 -0.77 4.21
C PRO A 46 43.08 0.52 4.08
N TRP A 47 42.89 1.44 5.00
CA TRP A 47 43.53 2.77 5.04
C TRP A 47 44.61 2.89 6.14
N TYR A 48 44.75 1.85 6.96
CA TYR A 48 45.70 1.86 8.08
C TYR A 48 46.63 0.64 7.98
N LYS A 49 47.70 0.79 7.20
CA LYS A 49 48.71 -0.25 7.06
C LYS A 49 49.52 -0.35 8.35
N SER A 50 50.07 -1.50 8.65
CA SER A 50 50.92 -1.72 9.84
C SER A 50 52.06 -0.71 9.96
N GLU A 51 52.73 -0.40 8.85
CA GLU A 51 53.76 0.61 8.76
C GLU A 51 53.29 2.04 9.13
N MET A 52 52.05 2.38 8.82
CA MET A 52 51.46 3.68 9.22
C MET A 52 51.06 3.68 10.69
N ARG A 53 50.74 2.53 11.25
CA ARG A 53 50.39 2.39 12.66
C ARG A 53 51.58 2.74 13.54
N ASP A 54 52.75 2.15 13.25
CA ASP A 54 53.97 2.42 14.00
C ASP A 54 54.36 3.90 13.97
N GLN A 55 54.20 4.57 12.79
CA GLN A 55 54.42 6.01 12.67
C GLN A 55 53.40 6.85 13.46
N VAL A 56 52.13 6.45 13.50
CA VAL A 56 51.12 7.15 14.29
C VAL A 56 51.40 6.99 15.78
N ASP A 57 51.82 5.80 16.21
CA ASP A 57 52.13 5.51 17.59
C ASP A 57 53.38 6.32 18.04
N GLU A 58 54.44 6.39 17.22
CA GLU A 58 55.63 7.23 17.51
C GLU A 58 55.27 8.73 17.63
N GLU A 59 54.39 9.26 16.76
CA GLU A 59 53.97 10.66 16.82
C GLU A 59 53.07 10.96 18.05
N LEU A 60 52.31 9.97 18.51
CA LEU A 60 51.42 10.10 19.66
C LEU A 60 52.15 9.87 20.99
N ASP A 61 53.26 9.15 21.02
CA ASP A 61 54.06 8.90 22.22
C ASP A 61 54.58 10.19 22.88
N SER A 62 54.67 11.27 22.11
CA SER A 62 55.03 12.59 22.63
C SER A 62 53.91 13.25 23.45
N ILE A 63 52.70 12.71 23.44
CA ILE A 63 51.51 13.19 24.14
C ILE A 63 51.06 12.10 25.08
N TYR A 64 51.60 12.07 26.31
CA TYR A 64 51.45 10.97 27.25
C TYR A 64 50.03 10.46 27.45
N GLU A 65 49.07 11.31 27.77
CA GLU A 65 47.68 10.88 27.98
C GLU A 65 47.02 10.35 26.71
N VAL A 66 47.36 10.92 25.56
CA VAL A 66 46.79 10.49 24.27
C VAL A 66 47.43 9.14 23.88
N ALA A 67 48.74 8.98 24.05
CA ALA A 67 49.45 7.73 23.81
C ALA A 67 48.96 6.62 24.75
N ALA A 68 48.81 6.90 26.03
CA ALA A 68 48.26 5.96 27.01
C ALA A 68 46.87 5.50 26.65
N ALA A 69 45.98 6.42 26.20
CA ALA A 69 44.64 6.05 25.73
C ALA A 69 44.68 5.23 24.43
N HIS A 70 45.71 5.45 23.59
CA HIS A 70 45.87 4.69 22.36
C HIS A 70 46.33 3.25 22.60
N HIS A 71 47.22 3.05 23.56
CA HIS A 71 47.77 1.74 23.91
C HIS A 71 46.84 0.92 24.82
N LEU A 72 45.78 1.51 25.38
CA LEU A 72 44.78 0.75 26.10
C LEU A 72 44.02 -0.13 25.10
N PRO A 73 44.23 -1.46 25.10
CA PRO A 73 43.47 -2.33 24.23
C PRO A 73 42.01 -2.26 24.60
N ILE A 74 41.12 -2.03 23.64
CA ILE A 74 39.67 -2.02 23.87
C ILE A 74 39.23 -3.28 24.60
N ILE A 75 39.82 -4.41 24.25
CA ILE A 75 39.56 -5.71 24.85
C ILE A 75 39.94 -5.83 26.33
N GLU A 76 40.81 -4.97 26.88
CA GLU A 76 41.10 -4.96 28.33
C GLU A 76 39.95 -4.42 29.17
N PHE A 77 39.09 -3.61 28.57
CA PHE A 77 37.87 -3.07 29.22
C PHE A 77 36.61 -3.90 28.94
N VAL A 78 36.70 -4.87 28.03
CA VAL A 78 35.56 -5.70 27.68
C VAL A 78 35.36 -6.77 28.74
N SER A 79 34.27 -6.65 29.50
CA SER A 79 33.77 -7.70 30.36
C SER A 79 32.97 -8.73 29.52
N ASN A 80 32.40 -9.73 30.19
CA ASN A 80 31.46 -10.64 29.56
C ASN A 80 30.11 -9.98 29.21
N ASP A 81 29.94 -8.70 29.51
CA ASP A 81 28.78 -7.89 29.22
C ASP A 81 28.98 -7.08 27.93
N PRO A 82 28.28 -7.39 26.84
CA PRO A 82 28.41 -6.68 25.58
C PRO A 82 28.01 -5.20 25.63
N GLU A 83 27.01 -4.84 26.45
CA GLU A 83 26.59 -3.44 26.60
C GLU A 83 27.70 -2.59 27.26
N TYR A 84 28.37 -3.17 28.23
CA TYR A 84 29.53 -2.50 28.87
C TYR A 84 30.67 -2.29 27.87
N ALA A 85 30.96 -3.26 27.02
CA ALA A 85 31.99 -3.14 25.99
C ALA A 85 31.69 -1.97 25.02
N VAL A 86 30.45 -1.85 24.53
CA VAL A 86 30.02 -0.74 23.66
C VAL A 86 30.21 0.59 24.37
N MET A 87 29.76 0.72 25.61
CA MET A 87 29.90 1.95 26.39
C MET A 87 31.36 2.40 26.56
N VAL A 88 32.27 1.48 26.83
CA VAL A 88 33.71 1.80 26.98
C VAL A 88 34.30 2.28 25.67
N VAL A 89 33.96 1.66 24.55
CA VAL A 89 34.48 2.06 23.22
C VAL A 89 33.90 3.43 22.81
N GLU A 90 32.64 3.71 23.07
CA GLU A 90 32.02 5.03 22.84
C GLU A 90 32.69 6.13 23.63
N MET A 91 32.98 5.89 24.91
CA MET A 91 33.72 6.84 25.75
C MET A 91 35.13 7.11 25.22
N SER A 92 35.83 6.08 24.76
CA SER A 92 37.17 6.21 24.16
C SER A 92 37.10 7.03 22.86
N TYR A 93 36.16 6.76 21.99
CA TYR A 93 35.95 7.53 20.76
C TYR A 93 35.64 9.00 21.03
N ALA A 94 34.74 9.29 21.97
CA ALA A 94 34.41 10.65 22.37
C ALA A 94 35.64 11.42 22.92
N LYS A 95 36.46 10.75 23.72
CA LYS A 95 37.73 11.31 24.23
C LYS A 95 38.67 11.69 23.10
N TRP A 96 38.93 10.80 22.14
CA TRP A 96 39.78 11.05 21.00
C TRP A 96 39.25 12.21 20.12
N THR A 97 37.94 12.29 19.90
CA THR A 97 37.30 13.38 19.13
C THR A 97 37.49 14.74 19.84
N ASN A 98 37.36 14.79 21.15
CA ASN A 98 37.59 16.00 21.95
C ASN A 98 39.06 16.46 21.89
N VAL A 99 40.02 15.53 21.99
CA VAL A 99 41.45 15.82 21.88
C VAL A 99 41.80 16.39 20.51
N LEU A 100 41.28 15.81 19.42
CA LEU A 100 41.49 16.35 18.06
C LEU A 100 40.87 17.75 17.90
N THR A 101 39.69 17.98 18.42
CA THR A 101 39.02 19.29 18.34
C THR A 101 39.85 20.35 19.07
N GLN A 102 40.33 20.06 20.26
CA GLN A 102 41.20 20.94 21.02
C GLN A 102 42.52 21.23 20.27
N ALA A 103 43.19 20.18 19.79
CA ALA A 103 44.42 20.27 19.03
C ALA A 103 44.29 21.12 17.76
N SER A 104 43.19 20.91 17.01
CA SER A 104 42.92 21.63 15.76
C SER A 104 42.61 23.12 15.96
N LEU A 105 41.98 23.47 17.08
CA LEU A 105 41.57 24.85 17.38
C LEU A 105 42.68 25.67 18.03
N THR A 106 43.42 25.05 18.92
CA THR A 106 44.36 25.79 19.80
C THR A 106 45.83 25.46 19.54
N GLY A 107 46.12 24.38 18.82
CA GLY A 107 47.49 23.84 18.69
C GLY A 107 48.02 23.25 20.00
N VAL A 108 47.18 23.07 21.00
CA VAL A 108 47.57 22.61 22.33
C VAL A 108 46.61 21.53 22.81
N ILE A 109 47.13 20.50 23.45
CA ILE A 109 46.35 19.49 24.18
C ILE A 109 46.60 19.66 25.67
N THR A 110 45.57 19.73 26.47
CA THR A 110 45.65 19.75 27.92
C THR A 110 45.67 18.33 28.47
N THR A 111 46.77 17.97 29.14
CA THR A 111 46.95 16.67 29.80
C THR A 111 47.03 16.84 31.33
N SER A 112 47.03 15.75 32.08
CA SER A 112 47.24 15.78 33.54
C SER A 112 48.61 16.35 33.95
N GLU A 113 49.60 16.25 33.06
CA GLU A 113 50.95 16.74 33.27
C GLU A 113 51.17 18.18 32.77
N GLY A 114 50.14 18.78 32.13
CA GLY A 114 50.19 20.15 31.64
C GLY A 114 49.79 20.29 30.16
N ASN A 115 50.07 21.46 29.60
CA ASN A 115 49.71 21.78 28.20
C ASN A 115 50.85 21.33 27.27
N VAL A 116 50.52 20.53 26.27
CA VAL A 116 51.46 20.04 25.25
C VAL A 116 51.15 20.73 23.91
N GLN A 117 52.16 21.32 23.30
CA GLN A 117 52.11 21.90 21.96
C GLN A 117 52.04 20.79 20.92
N VAL A 118 51.09 20.85 19.98
CA VAL A 118 50.85 19.80 18.99
C VAL A 118 51.20 20.29 17.59
N GLY A 119 52.08 19.58 16.92
CA GLY A 119 52.44 19.86 15.53
C GLY A 119 51.48 19.26 14.50
N LYS A 120 51.67 19.65 13.22
CA LYS A 120 50.83 19.17 12.12
C LYS A 120 50.83 17.64 11.95
N ASN A 121 51.96 16.98 12.20
CA ASN A 121 52.07 15.52 12.10
C ASN A 121 51.24 14.84 13.18
N GLN A 122 51.29 15.36 14.40
CA GLN A 122 50.53 14.85 15.53
C GLN A 122 49.03 15.04 15.33
N ILE A 123 48.56 16.17 14.76
CA ILE A 123 47.16 16.38 14.38
C ILE A 123 46.76 15.35 13.35
N LYS A 124 47.57 15.08 12.33
CA LYS A 124 47.30 14.06 11.33
C LYS A 124 47.25 12.64 11.91
N ALA A 125 48.14 12.34 12.87
CA ALA A 125 48.10 11.08 13.60
C ALA A 125 46.82 10.92 14.43
N LEU A 126 46.37 11.99 15.10
CA LEU A 126 45.08 12.02 15.81
C LEU A 126 43.89 11.78 14.88
N GLU A 127 43.87 12.41 13.69
CA GLU A 127 42.83 12.17 12.70
C GLU A 127 42.77 10.70 12.26
N LEU A 128 43.95 10.09 12.03
CA LEU A 128 44.01 8.67 11.66
C LEU A 128 43.57 7.77 12.83
N ARG A 129 43.96 8.10 14.06
CA ARG A 129 43.56 7.35 15.25
C ARG A 129 42.05 7.42 15.49
N ILE A 130 41.44 8.59 15.28
CA ILE A 130 39.96 8.74 15.40
C ILE A 130 39.22 7.93 14.34
N LYS A 131 39.73 7.91 13.10
CA LYS A 131 39.16 7.03 12.07
C LYS A 131 39.23 5.57 12.48
N GLN A 132 40.37 5.13 13.03
CA GLN A 132 40.51 3.78 13.55
C GLN A 132 39.54 3.51 14.72
N ALA A 133 39.45 4.43 15.69
CA ALA A 133 38.56 4.30 16.82
C ALA A 133 37.09 4.19 16.41
N LYS A 134 36.69 4.91 15.35
CA LYS A 134 35.33 4.78 14.79
C LYS A 134 35.07 3.37 14.23
N TYR A 135 36.02 2.80 13.48
CA TYR A 135 35.89 1.42 13.01
C TYR A 135 35.86 0.41 14.15
N GLU A 136 36.68 0.63 15.19
CA GLU A 136 36.69 -0.21 16.38
C GLU A 136 35.32 -0.15 17.10
N LEU A 137 34.69 1.05 17.19
CA LEU A 137 33.37 1.23 17.77
C LEU A 137 32.31 0.49 16.97
N ASP A 138 32.26 0.70 15.65
CA ASP A 138 31.28 0.03 14.77
C ASP A 138 31.47 -1.49 14.89
N TYR A 139 32.69 -2.00 14.89
CA TYR A 139 33.03 -3.42 15.02
C TYR A 139 32.57 -4.01 16.36
N VAL A 140 32.91 -3.36 17.48
CA VAL A 140 32.53 -3.85 18.83
C VAL A 140 31.00 -3.77 19.03
N THR A 141 30.37 -2.74 18.52
CA THR A 141 28.91 -2.60 18.59
C THR A 141 28.21 -3.75 17.86
N ASP A 142 28.64 -4.04 16.63
CA ASP A 142 28.07 -5.15 15.86
C ASP A 142 28.41 -6.52 16.48
N LEU A 143 29.59 -6.66 17.03
CA LEU A 143 30.01 -7.88 17.74
C LEU A 143 29.19 -8.07 19.03
N ALA A 144 28.96 -7.00 19.80
CA ALA A 144 28.12 -7.04 20.99
C ALA A 144 26.67 -7.46 20.67
N MET A 145 26.08 -6.86 19.62
CA MET A 145 24.78 -7.30 19.13
C MET A 145 24.81 -8.76 18.68
N SER A 146 25.90 -9.19 18.05
CA SER A 146 26.06 -10.55 17.56
C SER A 146 26.12 -11.58 18.70
N VAL A 147 26.84 -11.30 19.75
CA VAL A 147 26.99 -12.20 20.90
C VAL A 147 25.72 -12.24 21.74
N SER A 148 25.06 -11.10 21.94
CA SER A 148 23.80 -11.04 22.73
C SER A 148 22.61 -11.72 22.04
N MET A 149 22.60 -11.80 20.71
CA MET A 149 21.49 -12.36 19.92
C MET A 149 21.77 -13.74 19.32
N SER A 150 23.03 -14.20 19.26
CA SER A 150 23.39 -15.42 18.53
C SER A 150 23.46 -16.64 19.43
N THR A 151 22.42 -17.43 19.38
CA THR A 151 22.45 -18.84 19.81
C THR A 151 22.87 -19.77 18.65
N ASN A 152 23.22 -19.24 17.47
CA ASN A 152 23.36 -20.01 16.23
C ASN A 152 24.68 -19.69 15.50
N LYS A 153 25.51 -20.70 15.26
CA LYS A 153 26.78 -20.61 14.50
C LYS A 153 26.65 -19.94 13.12
N ARG A 154 25.48 -20.13 12.45
CA ARG A 154 25.19 -19.51 11.15
C ARG A 154 25.08 -17.99 11.24
N GLU A 155 24.44 -17.48 12.26
CA GLU A 155 24.25 -16.07 12.49
C GLU A 155 25.58 -15.38 12.80
N HIS A 156 26.41 -16.00 13.63
CA HIS A 156 27.77 -15.52 13.90
C HIS A 156 28.61 -15.43 12.62
N LEU A 157 28.54 -16.44 11.74
CA LEU A 157 29.25 -16.41 10.47
C LEU A 157 28.78 -15.26 9.55
N LEU A 158 27.48 -15.03 9.47
CA LEU A 158 26.92 -13.93 8.66
C LEU A 158 27.37 -12.57 9.17
N ARG A 159 27.49 -12.38 10.47
CA ARG A 159 27.96 -11.13 11.08
C ARG A 159 29.46 -10.93 10.89
N THR A 160 30.25 -11.99 11.01
CA THR A 160 31.68 -11.94 10.67
C THR A 160 31.87 -11.57 9.19
N LEU A 161 31.04 -12.14 8.30
CA LEU A 161 31.05 -11.80 6.88
C LEU A 161 30.67 -10.32 6.64
N TYR A 162 29.68 -9.80 7.37
CA TYR A 162 29.29 -8.39 7.30
C TYR A 162 30.45 -7.47 7.71
N MET A 163 31.09 -7.74 8.85
CA MET A 163 32.23 -6.94 9.32
C MET A 163 33.36 -6.93 8.29
N ASN A 164 33.69 -8.08 7.74
CA ASN A 164 34.71 -8.16 6.68
C ASN A 164 34.31 -7.39 5.42
N ALA A 165 33.02 -7.49 5.02
CA ALA A 165 32.49 -6.76 3.87
C ALA A 165 32.57 -5.24 4.07
N VAL A 166 32.23 -4.74 5.24
CA VAL A 166 32.30 -3.31 5.58
C VAL A 166 33.75 -2.82 5.61
N MET A 167 34.64 -3.55 6.29
CA MET A 167 36.04 -3.14 6.45
C MET A 167 36.80 -3.11 5.13
N HIS A 168 36.55 -4.04 4.25
CA HIS A 168 37.21 -4.12 2.95
C HIS A 168 36.44 -3.49 1.82
N ARG A 169 35.25 -2.90 2.08
CA ARG A 169 34.31 -2.40 1.07
C ARG A 169 34.05 -3.45 -0.02
N ASP A 170 33.91 -4.72 0.41
CA ASP A 170 33.70 -5.83 -0.52
C ASP A 170 32.24 -5.92 -0.97
N THR A 171 32.00 -5.44 -2.18
CA THR A 171 30.67 -5.47 -2.80
C THR A 171 30.10 -6.88 -2.93
N ARG A 172 30.95 -7.90 -3.19
CA ARG A 172 30.47 -9.29 -3.35
C ARG A 172 29.99 -9.87 -2.04
N ALA A 173 30.76 -9.64 -0.95
CA ALA A 173 30.36 -10.07 0.37
C ALA A 173 29.09 -9.34 0.83
N MET A 174 28.94 -8.05 0.52
CA MET A 174 27.73 -7.29 0.83
C MET A 174 26.51 -7.79 0.05
N ILE A 175 26.65 -8.08 -1.24
CA ILE A 175 25.58 -8.66 -2.07
C ILE A 175 25.17 -10.04 -1.51
N TYR A 176 26.13 -10.86 -1.11
CA TYR A 176 25.82 -12.16 -0.50
C TYR A 176 24.95 -12.00 0.77
N LEU A 177 25.25 -11.00 1.60
CA LEU A 177 24.47 -10.70 2.80
C LEU A 177 23.05 -10.21 2.45
N ILE A 178 22.92 -9.35 1.46
CA ILE A 178 21.62 -8.88 0.95
C ILE A 178 20.79 -10.05 0.45
N ASP A 179 21.36 -10.90 -0.40
CA ASP A 179 20.69 -12.08 -0.96
C ASP A 179 20.20 -13.05 0.13
N ARG A 180 20.88 -13.08 1.28
CA ARG A 180 20.46 -13.89 2.44
C ARG A 180 19.34 -13.27 3.24
N LEU A 181 19.25 -11.93 3.28
CA LEU A 181 18.17 -11.21 3.97
C LEU A 181 16.92 -11.14 3.12
N ASP A 182 17.05 -10.89 1.82
CA ASP A 182 15.92 -10.71 0.93
C ASP A 182 15.49 -12.00 0.17
N GLY A 183 16.15 -13.13 0.47
CA GLY A 183 15.75 -14.44 -0.04
C GLY A 183 15.90 -14.64 -1.56
N ARG A 184 16.63 -13.76 -2.25
CA ARG A 184 16.82 -13.77 -3.72
C ARG A 184 18.27 -14.00 -4.13
N PRO A 185 18.85 -15.19 -3.89
CA PRO A 185 20.26 -15.44 -4.20
C PRO A 185 20.53 -15.36 -5.69
N GLY A 186 21.52 -14.54 -6.05
CA GLY A 186 22.00 -14.41 -7.44
C GLY A 186 21.22 -13.44 -8.33
N GLU A 187 20.16 -12.80 -7.86
CA GLU A 187 19.45 -11.78 -8.65
C GLU A 187 20.23 -10.47 -8.79
N THR A 188 21.08 -10.14 -7.82
CA THR A 188 21.86 -8.91 -7.85
C THR A 188 23.14 -9.07 -8.65
N LYS A 189 23.25 -8.35 -9.77
CA LYS A 189 24.46 -8.38 -10.60
C LYS A 189 25.55 -7.49 -10.01
N VAL A 190 26.67 -8.09 -9.63
CA VAL A 190 27.83 -7.39 -9.04
C VAL A 190 28.32 -6.23 -9.89
N ALA A 191 28.23 -6.31 -11.22
CA ALA A 191 28.66 -5.27 -12.12
C ALA A 191 27.76 -4.00 -12.12
N GLU A 192 26.52 -4.12 -11.62
CA GLU A 192 25.52 -3.04 -11.66
C GLU A 192 25.36 -2.33 -10.31
N LEU A 193 25.73 -2.99 -9.20
CA LEU A 193 25.53 -2.49 -7.85
C LEU A 193 26.87 -1.96 -7.26
N SER A 194 26.89 -0.67 -6.90
CA SER A 194 28.03 -0.10 -6.17
C SER A 194 28.03 -0.57 -4.72
N TYR A 195 29.22 -0.56 -4.07
CA TYR A 195 29.34 -0.87 -2.66
C TYR A 195 28.43 0.03 -1.79
N ASP A 196 28.41 1.33 -2.05
CA ASP A 196 27.61 2.27 -1.25
C ASP A 196 26.13 1.96 -1.35
N ASN A 197 25.62 1.62 -2.54
CA ASN A 197 24.23 1.18 -2.69
C ASN A 197 23.99 -0.17 -2.02
N ALA A 198 24.92 -1.12 -2.11
CA ALA A 198 24.80 -2.40 -1.42
C ALA A 198 24.75 -2.22 0.10
N TYR A 199 25.62 -1.39 0.64
CA TYR A 199 25.61 -1.05 2.06
C TYR A 199 24.29 -0.37 2.48
N ASN A 200 23.82 0.62 1.72
CA ASN A 200 22.56 1.31 1.99
C ASN A 200 21.37 0.34 1.97
N ILE A 201 21.29 -0.57 0.98
CA ILE A 201 20.26 -1.60 0.93
C ILE A 201 20.30 -2.48 2.18
N TYR A 202 21.48 -2.95 2.56
CA TYR A 202 21.67 -3.76 3.76
C TYR A 202 21.15 -3.05 5.00
N MET A 203 21.48 -1.77 5.18
CA MET A 203 21.02 -0.97 6.32
C MET A 203 19.50 -0.77 6.32
N ILE A 204 18.90 -0.53 5.16
CA ILE A 204 17.44 -0.38 5.05
C ILE A 204 16.74 -1.70 5.42
N LEU A 205 17.24 -2.85 4.95
CA LEU A 205 16.65 -4.15 5.28
C LEU A 205 16.62 -4.42 6.79
N HIS A 206 17.61 -3.91 7.55
CA HIS A 206 17.63 -4.01 9.01
C HIS A 206 16.60 -3.12 9.73
N THR A 207 15.98 -2.17 9.05
CA THR A 207 14.85 -1.40 9.61
C THR A 207 13.53 -2.13 9.51
N LEU A 208 13.49 -3.25 8.79
CA LEU A 208 12.29 -4.02 8.51
C LEU A 208 12.23 -5.25 9.42
N PHE A 209 11.04 -5.56 9.89
CA PHE A 209 10.79 -6.78 10.65
C PHE A 209 10.34 -7.94 9.73
N ASP A 210 10.35 -9.15 10.23
CA ASP A 210 10.19 -10.39 9.47
C ASP A 210 9.01 -10.39 8.48
N LYS A 211 7.83 -9.89 8.90
CA LYS A 211 6.65 -9.86 8.01
C LYS A 211 6.82 -8.88 6.85
N GLN A 212 7.52 -7.78 7.05
CA GLN A 212 7.87 -6.84 5.97
C GLN A 212 8.97 -7.42 5.05
N LEU A 213 9.97 -8.10 5.62
CA LEU A 213 10.98 -8.82 4.86
C LEU A 213 10.35 -9.92 3.99
N ASN A 214 9.33 -10.62 4.46
CA ASN A 214 8.60 -11.61 3.67
C ASN A 214 7.95 -11.01 2.42
N VAL A 215 7.48 -9.76 2.47
CA VAL A 215 6.95 -9.05 1.28
C VAL A 215 8.06 -8.80 0.26
N ILE A 216 9.27 -8.42 0.72
CA ILE A 216 10.43 -8.25 -0.16
C ILE A 216 10.83 -9.59 -0.78
N ASN A 217 10.83 -10.66 0.03
CA ASN A 217 11.21 -12.02 -0.36
C ASN A 217 10.21 -12.67 -1.34
N ALA A 218 9.00 -12.13 -1.47
CA ALA A 218 8.03 -12.61 -2.46
C ALA A 218 8.49 -12.39 -3.92
N GLY A 219 9.59 -11.66 -4.14
CA GLY A 219 10.19 -11.49 -5.46
C GLY A 219 9.53 -10.41 -6.31
N ASN A 220 9.56 -10.62 -7.62
CA ASN A 220 8.94 -9.77 -8.63
C ASN A 220 7.46 -10.13 -8.84
N GLY A 221 6.76 -9.32 -9.62
CA GLY A 221 5.35 -9.49 -9.92
C GLY A 221 4.43 -8.64 -9.05
N THR A 222 3.17 -8.98 -9.03
CA THR A 222 2.13 -8.30 -8.24
C THR A 222 2.05 -8.88 -6.83
N ILE A 223 1.99 -8.02 -5.82
CA ILE A 223 1.92 -8.39 -4.41
C ILE A 223 0.85 -7.54 -3.73
N LEU A 224 -0.02 -8.16 -2.95
CA LEU A 224 -1.06 -7.49 -2.17
C LEU A 224 -0.75 -7.56 -0.66
N VAL A 225 -0.91 -6.43 0.02
CA VAL A 225 -0.64 -6.28 1.45
C VAL A 225 -1.83 -5.59 2.11
N CYS A 226 -2.59 -6.32 2.94
CA CYS A 226 -3.74 -5.78 3.66
C CYS A 226 -3.49 -5.88 5.17
N CYS A 227 -3.27 -4.75 5.84
CA CYS A 227 -2.85 -4.71 7.23
C CYS A 227 -3.64 -3.66 8.02
N SER A 228 -3.58 -3.75 9.35
CA SER A 228 -4.18 -2.73 10.23
C SER A 228 -3.49 -1.36 10.08
N ARG A 229 -4.09 -0.32 10.62
CA ARG A 229 -3.41 0.97 10.80
C ARG A 229 -2.20 0.83 11.72
N ARG A 230 -1.18 1.68 11.50
CA ARG A 230 0.08 1.71 12.28
C ARG A 230 0.88 0.40 12.24
N ALA A 231 0.57 -0.47 11.30
CA ALA A 231 1.31 -1.72 11.06
C ALA A 231 2.66 -1.53 10.32
N GLY A 232 3.05 -0.30 9.97
CA GLY A 232 4.31 0.00 9.29
C GLY A 232 4.26 -0.19 7.76
N LYS A 233 3.06 -0.17 7.13
CA LYS A 233 2.89 -0.32 5.67
C LYS A 233 3.68 0.70 4.88
N THR A 234 3.45 1.99 5.11
CA THR A 234 4.10 3.09 4.36
C THR A 234 5.62 3.04 4.49
N HIS A 235 6.16 2.74 5.70
CA HIS A 235 7.59 2.55 5.90
C HIS A 235 8.14 1.43 5.02
N MET A 236 7.48 0.27 4.99
CA MET A 236 7.85 -0.86 4.11
C MET A 236 7.77 -0.48 2.62
N LEU A 237 6.70 0.20 2.18
CA LEU A 237 6.54 0.61 0.78
C LEU A 237 7.66 1.55 0.33
N VAL A 238 8.03 2.51 1.18
CA VAL A 238 9.14 3.42 0.91
C VAL A 238 10.46 2.67 0.90
N ALA A 239 10.70 1.77 1.87
CA ALA A 239 11.89 0.95 1.91
C ALA A 239 12.05 0.10 0.62
N VAL A 240 10.98 -0.57 0.17
CA VAL A 240 10.98 -1.33 -1.10
C VAL A 240 11.30 -0.42 -2.29
N SER A 241 10.69 0.78 -2.34
CA SER A 241 10.94 1.74 -3.42
C SER A 241 12.41 2.16 -3.48
N LEU A 242 13.02 2.45 -2.33
CA LEU A 242 14.43 2.79 -2.21
C LEU A 242 15.33 1.62 -2.62
N ILE A 243 15.09 0.44 -2.08
CA ILE A 243 15.88 -0.78 -2.36
C ILE A 243 15.88 -1.10 -3.86
N GLU A 244 14.69 -1.15 -4.49
CA GLU A 244 14.59 -1.49 -5.92
C GLU A 244 15.26 -0.43 -6.81
N CYS A 245 15.15 0.85 -6.44
CA CYS A 245 15.83 1.93 -7.16
C CYS A 245 17.35 1.91 -6.97
N MET A 246 17.86 1.52 -5.80
CA MET A 246 19.31 1.39 -5.57
C MET A 246 19.89 0.14 -6.23
N ARG A 247 19.12 -0.94 -6.29
CA ARG A 247 19.56 -2.25 -6.80
C ARG A 247 19.98 -2.21 -8.26
N ARG A 248 19.28 -1.42 -9.07
CA ARG A 248 19.53 -1.31 -10.52
C ARG A 248 19.60 0.14 -10.98
N PRO A 249 20.56 0.49 -11.83
CA PRO A 249 20.67 1.85 -12.36
C PRO A 249 19.49 2.20 -13.26
N ASN A 250 19.15 3.48 -13.32
CA ASN A 250 18.10 4.05 -14.17
C ASN A 250 16.70 3.48 -13.93
N THR A 251 16.44 2.88 -12.77
CA THR A 251 15.12 2.38 -12.37
C THR A 251 14.19 3.53 -12.05
N LYS A 252 12.97 3.51 -12.63
CA LYS A 252 11.88 4.38 -12.23
C LYS A 252 10.93 3.62 -11.32
N CYS A 253 10.61 4.23 -10.18
CA CYS A 253 9.52 3.84 -9.30
C CYS A 253 8.41 4.87 -9.40
N ILE A 254 7.15 4.44 -9.53
CA ILE A 254 5.98 5.30 -9.39
C ILE A 254 5.30 4.93 -8.09
N TYR A 255 5.17 5.90 -7.19
CA TYR A 255 4.47 5.76 -5.93
C TYR A 255 3.15 6.52 -6.01
N ILE A 256 2.05 5.81 -5.83
CA ILE A 256 0.69 6.30 -6.01
C ILE A 256 -0.04 6.26 -4.67
N GLY A 257 -0.76 7.33 -4.34
CA GLY A 257 -1.66 7.41 -3.21
C GLY A 257 -2.91 8.20 -3.54
N GLU A 258 -3.72 8.54 -2.55
CA GLU A 258 -5.02 9.18 -2.74
C GLU A 258 -4.89 10.56 -3.40
N THR A 259 -4.11 11.47 -2.81
CA THR A 259 -3.79 12.77 -3.41
C THR A 259 -2.28 12.96 -3.50
N MET A 260 -1.81 13.76 -4.46
CA MET A 260 -0.38 13.99 -4.62
C MET A 260 0.25 14.63 -3.38
N GLU A 261 -0.40 15.66 -2.82
CA GLU A 261 0.11 16.41 -1.67
C GLU A 261 0.23 15.54 -0.42
N LEU A 262 -0.83 14.80 -0.07
CA LEU A 262 -0.82 13.89 1.08
C LEU A 262 0.23 12.79 0.91
N THR A 263 0.29 12.17 -0.27
CA THR A 263 1.21 11.10 -0.58
C THR A 263 2.65 11.57 -0.51
N GLU A 264 2.95 12.74 -1.06
CA GLU A 264 4.28 13.34 -1.03
C GLU A 264 4.75 13.61 0.41
N GLY A 265 3.87 14.16 1.25
CA GLY A 265 4.18 14.40 2.67
C GLY A 265 4.46 13.11 3.45
N LEU A 266 3.69 12.04 3.19
CA LEU A 266 3.89 10.74 3.83
C LEU A 266 5.21 10.08 3.42
N ILE A 267 5.54 10.13 2.12
CA ILE A 267 6.80 9.58 1.60
C ILE A 267 7.99 10.39 2.11
N ASP A 268 7.92 11.72 2.08
CA ASP A 268 9.00 12.58 2.60
C ASP A 268 9.30 12.26 4.06
N SER A 269 8.27 12.09 4.88
CA SER A 269 8.43 11.72 6.29
C SER A 269 9.11 10.36 6.45
N ALA A 270 8.59 9.31 5.79
CA ALA A 270 9.11 7.95 5.91
C ALA A 270 10.51 7.80 5.30
N ALA A 271 10.77 8.43 4.15
CA ALA A 271 12.08 8.39 3.52
C ALA A 271 13.14 9.10 4.36
N ASN A 272 12.82 10.27 4.94
CA ASN A 272 13.73 10.99 5.82
C ASN A 272 14.04 10.18 7.09
N GLU A 273 13.04 9.52 7.67
CA GLU A 273 13.24 8.63 8.83
C GLU A 273 14.22 7.49 8.49
N ILE A 274 14.04 6.83 7.33
CA ILE A 274 14.96 5.78 6.88
C ILE A 274 16.37 6.34 6.64
N ILE A 275 16.48 7.48 5.94
CA ILE A 275 17.76 8.11 5.63
C ILE A 275 18.54 8.46 6.91
N GLU A 276 17.85 8.99 7.91
CA GLU A 276 18.45 9.36 9.19
C GLU A 276 18.85 8.14 10.02
N LYS A 277 17.95 7.16 10.18
CA LYS A 277 18.24 5.92 10.92
C LYS A 277 19.38 5.10 10.31
N CYS A 278 19.44 5.05 8.98
CA CYS A 278 20.45 4.28 8.26
C CYS A 278 21.71 5.10 7.91
N HIS A 279 21.73 6.39 8.26
CA HIS A 279 22.82 7.32 7.90
C HIS A 279 23.14 7.29 6.40
N LEU A 280 22.11 7.22 5.54
CA LEU A 280 22.29 7.10 4.10
C LEU A 280 22.96 8.35 3.51
N GLN A 281 23.96 8.14 2.70
CA GLN A 281 24.71 9.19 2.02
C GLN A 281 24.82 8.89 0.52
N ASP A 282 24.98 9.94 -0.27
CA ASP A 282 25.35 9.81 -1.68
C ASP A 282 26.86 9.47 -1.82
N LYS A 283 27.30 9.18 -3.05
CA LYS A 283 28.72 8.91 -3.36
C LYS A 283 29.68 10.02 -2.97
N LYS A 284 29.17 11.23 -2.71
CA LYS A 284 29.97 12.42 -2.33
C LYS A 284 29.89 12.71 -0.83
N GLY A 285 29.29 11.82 -0.04
CA GLY A 285 29.08 11.99 1.39
C GLY A 285 28.05 13.06 1.75
N LYS A 286 27.18 13.46 0.80
CA LYS A 286 26.06 14.36 1.05
C LYS A 286 24.84 13.57 1.47
N ARG A 287 23.83 14.27 2.04
CA ARG A 287 22.53 13.69 2.37
C ARG A 287 21.94 13.00 1.14
N PHE A 288 21.49 11.76 1.32
CA PHE A 288 20.90 10.95 0.28
C PHE A 288 19.63 11.60 -0.29
N ASN A 289 19.56 11.68 -1.63
CA ASN A 289 18.37 12.20 -2.32
C ASN A 289 17.49 11.04 -2.79
N TRP A 290 16.41 10.77 -2.07
CA TRP A 290 15.51 9.68 -2.38
C TRP A 290 14.70 9.87 -3.68
N ARG A 291 14.47 11.13 -4.12
CA ARG A 291 13.72 11.41 -5.36
C ARG A 291 14.54 11.14 -6.61
N LYS A 292 15.83 11.39 -6.55
CA LYS A 292 16.76 11.21 -7.67
C LYS A 292 18.11 10.74 -7.16
N MET A 293 18.40 9.48 -7.40
CA MET A 293 19.60 8.81 -6.92
C MET A 293 20.78 8.96 -7.88
N ASP A 294 22.01 8.81 -7.38
CA ASP A 294 23.26 8.93 -8.15
C ASP A 294 23.43 7.87 -9.24
N ASN A 295 22.73 6.75 -9.15
CA ASN A 295 22.71 5.70 -10.17
C ASN A 295 21.72 6.00 -11.33
N GLY A 296 21.11 7.20 -11.34
CA GLY A 296 20.12 7.62 -12.35
C GLY A 296 18.69 7.19 -12.04
N SER A 297 18.46 6.43 -10.97
CA SER A 297 17.12 6.00 -10.57
C SER A 297 16.33 7.13 -9.92
N GLN A 298 14.99 7.06 -9.99
CA GLN A 298 14.10 8.08 -9.47
C GLN A 298 12.79 7.51 -8.96
N ILE A 299 12.23 8.14 -7.92
CA ILE A 299 10.90 7.86 -7.39
C ILE A 299 9.99 9.05 -7.75
N LEU A 300 8.93 8.77 -8.50
CA LEU A 300 7.91 9.71 -8.92
C LEU A 300 6.66 9.52 -8.05
N VAL A 301 6.19 10.59 -7.42
CA VAL A 301 4.97 10.57 -6.62
C VAL A 301 3.79 11.01 -7.48
N ARG A 302 2.64 10.34 -7.32
CA ARG A 302 1.39 10.64 -8.01
C ARG A 302 0.20 10.49 -7.06
N GLY A 303 -0.85 11.28 -7.32
CA GLY A 303 -2.17 11.11 -6.72
C GLY A 303 -3.10 10.36 -7.66
N LEU A 304 -4.18 9.80 -7.12
CA LEU A 304 -5.27 9.16 -7.86
C LEU A 304 -6.61 9.65 -7.27
N SER A 305 -6.91 10.93 -7.46
CA SER A 305 -8.10 11.57 -6.89
C SER A 305 -9.16 11.93 -7.92
N ASN A 306 -8.78 12.06 -9.19
CA ASN A 306 -9.69 12.45 -10.27
C ASN A 306 -9.42 11.69 -11.59
N THR A 307 -10.36 11.78 -12.54
CA THR A 307 -10.34 11.04 -13.81
C THR A 307 -9.17 11.38 -14.74
N LYS A 308 -8.43 12.46 -14.50
CA LYS A 308 -7.26 12.85 -15.29
C LYS A 308 -5.95 12.28 -14.75
N ASP A 309 -5.94 11.83 -13.51
CA ASP A 309 -4.72 11.37 -12.84
C ASP A 309 -4.10 10.11 -13.48
N PRO A 310 -4.88 9.11 -13.91
CA PRO A 310 -4.32 7.95 -14.62
C PRO A 310 -3.55 8.33 -15.89
N ASP A 311 -4.03 9.29 -16.67
CA ASP A 311 -3.38 9.72 -17.90
C ASP A 311 -2.04 10.44 -17.65
N GLN A 312 -1.86 11.08 -16.49
CA GLN A 312 -0.58 11.67 -16.10
C GLN A 312 0.48 10.61 -15.75
N ILE A 313 0.06 9.40 -15.44
CA ILE A 313 0.93 8.25 -15.19
C ILE A 313 1.31 7.57 -16.49
N ARG A 314 0.43 7.61 -17.49
CA ARG A 314 0.63 6.99 -18.81
C ARG A 314 1.93 7.49 -19.49
N GLY A 315 2.62 6.60 -20.17
CA GLY A 315 3.88 6.93 -20.88
C GLY A 315 5.14 6.94 -20.01
N ASN A 316 5.03 6.75 -18.70
CA ASN A 316 6.19 6.52 -17.86
C ASN A 316 6.59 5.05 -17.93
N LYS A 317 7.84 4.77 -18.32
CA LYS A 317 8.38 3.42 -18.19
C LYS A 317 8.81 3.20 -16.72
N ALA A 318 7.99 2.53 -15.93
CA ALA A 318 8.27 2.26 -14.53
C ALA A 318 8.36 0.76 -14.27
N LYS A 319 9.50 0.34 -13.74
CA LYS A 319 9.73 -1.04 -13.34
C LYS A 319 9.07 -1.37 -12.00
N VAL A 320 9.02 -0.38 -11.11
CA VAL A 320 8.45 -0.50 -9.77
C VAL A 320 7.24 0.41 -9.68
N ILE A 321 6.12 -0.16 -9.28
CA ILE A 321 4.87 0.57 -9.06
C ILE A 321 4.40 0.22 -7.65
N VAL A 322 4.15 1.24 -6.85
CA VAL A 322 3.67 1.12 -5.48
C VAL A 322 2.37 1.89 -5.36
N ILE A 323 1.33 1.26 -4.82
CA ILE A 323 0.06 1.93 -4.49
C ILE A 323 -0.17 1.82 -3.00
N ASP A 324 -0.19 2.96 -2.32
CA ASP A 324 -0.55 3.08 -0.90
C ASP A 324 -2.05 3.34 -0.76
N GLU A 325 -2.65 2.81 0.30
CA GLU A 325 -4.09 2.81 0.59
C GLU A 325 -4.94 2.24 -0.57
N PHE A 326 -4.42 1.23 -1.28
CA PHE A 326 -5.01 0.59 -2.45
C PHE A 326 -6.49 0.22 -2.27
N PHE A 327 -6.89 -0.27 -1.11
CA PHE A 327 -8.26 -0.73 -0.86
C PHE A 327 -9.27 0.40 -0.63
N HIS A 328 -8.79 1.65 -0.46
CA HIS A 328 -9.62 2.85 -0.26
C HIS A 328 -9.70 3.76 -1.48
N LEU A 329 -8.88 3.50 -2.51
CA LEU A 329 -8.93 4.29 -3.74
C LEU A 329 -10.23 4.05 -4.51
N LYS A 330 -10.69 5.08 -5.23
CA LYS A 330 -11.91 5.00 -6.03
C LYS A 330 -11.83 3.85 -7.03
N SER A 331 -12.79 2.94 -6.99
CA SER A 331 -12.78 1.69 -7.74
C SER A 331 -12.68 1.90 -9.25
N ASP A 332 -13.42 2.85 -9.80
CA ASP A 332 -13.44 3.14 -11.24
C ASP A 332 -12.09 3.65 -11.74
N LEU A 333 -11.46 4.55 -10.95
CA LEU A 333 -10.14 5.08 -11.29
C LEU A 333 -9.06 4.01 -11.19
N LEU A 334 -9.16 3.15 -10.17
CA LEU A 334 -8.19 2.10 -9.93
C LEU A 334 -8.28 1.00 -10.99
N GLU A 335 -9.50 0.61 -11.38
CA GLU A 335 -9.74 -0.36 -12.47
C GLU A 335 -9.18 0.17 -13.80
N TYR A 336 -9.50 1.41 -14.15
CA TYR A 336 -8.97 2.04 -15.35
C TYR A 336 -7.44 2.14 -15.31
N LEU A 337 -6.88 2.62 -14.20
CA LEU A 337 -5.44 2.72 -14.01
C LEU A 337 -4.76 1.36 -14.24
N GLN A 338 -5.30 0.30 -13.63
CA GLN A 338 -4.74 -1.04 -13.73
C GLN A 338 -4.78 -1.55 -15.17
N ARG A 339 -5.94 -1.49 -15.82
CA ARG A 339 -6.16 -2.06 -17.15
C ARG A 339 -5.49 -1.28 -18.27
N GLU A 340 -5.65 0.06 -18.25
CA GLU A 340 -5.28 0.90 -19.39
C GLU A 340 -3.87 1.53 -19.25
N VAL A 341 -3.32 1.56 -18.05
CA VAL A 341 -2.04 2.25 -17.80
C VAL A 341 -0.98 1.29 -17.27
N LEU A 342 -1.25 0.57 -16.17
CA LEU A 342 -0.23 -0.22 -15.49
C LEU A 342 0.07 -1.54 -16.22
N GLN A 343 -0.95 -2.27 -16.68
CA GLN A 343 -0.71 -3.50 -17.44
C GLN A 343 0.14 -3.28 -18.70
N PRO A 344 -0.13 -2.27 -19.56
CA PRO A 344 0.76 -1.97 -20.69
C PRO A 344 2.18 -1.58 -20.26
N MET A 345 2.34 -0.88 -19.14
CA MET A 345 3.68 -0.52 -18.63
C MET A 345 4.45 -1.74 -18.13
N GLN A 346 3.78 -2.70 -17.51
CA GLN A 346 4.37 -3.94 -17.01
C GLN A 346 4.85 -4.84 -18.17
N MET A 347 4.16 -4.84 -19.31
CA MET A 347 4.55 -5.60 -20.50
C MET A 347 5.97 -5.27 -20.97
N ASP A 348 6.46 -4.04 -20.78
CA ASP A 348 7.82 -3.63 -21.14
C ASP A 348 8.90 -4.38 -20.32
N TYR A 349 8.55 -4.97 -19.19
CA TYR A 349 9.46 -5.64 -18.26
C TYR A 349 9.23 -7.15 -18.13
N ALA A 350 8.19 -7.69 -18.78
CA ALA A 350 7.78 -9.09 -18.66
C ALA A 350 7.65 -9.51 -17.17
N ASP A 351 8.46 -10.48 -16.73
CA ASP A 351 8.43 -10.95 -15.33
C ASP A 351 9.32 -10.13 -14.38
N ASP A 352 10.02 -9.11 -14.90
CA ASP A 352 10.98 -8.31 -14.14
C ASP A 352 10.40 -6.95 -13.69
N TYR A 353 9.15 -6.93 -13.26
CA TYR A 353 8.50 -5.78 -12.64
C TYR A 353 8.12 -6.08 -11.19
N LYS A 354 7.92 -5.04 -10.39
CA LYS A 354 7.34 -5.14 -9.04
C LYS A 354 6.14 -4.20 -8.93
N PHE A 355 4.97 -4.78 -8.67
CA PHE A 355 3.73 -4.06 -8.43
C PHE A 355 3.23 -4.37 -7.02
N LEU A 356 3.38 -3.43 -6.11
CA LEU A 356 3.09 -3.60 -4.69
C LEU A 356 1.91 -2.72 -4.29
N CYS A 357 0.81 -3.34 -3.91
CA CYS A 357 -0.41 -2.67 -3.44
C CYS A 357 -0.57 -2.91 -1.95
N ALA A 358 -0.66 -1.86 -1.16
CA ALA A 358 -0.88 -1.97 0.27
C ALA A 358 -2.01 -1.06 0.75
N GLY A 359 -2.69 -1.46 1.83
CA GLY A 359 -3.73 -0.66 2.46
C GLY A 359 -4.30 -1.31 3.71
N THR A 360 -5.33 -0.68 4.27
CA THR A 360 -6.21 -1.26 5.29
C THR A 360 -7.46 -1.83 4.63
N PRO A 361 -8.18 -2.80 5.23
CA PRO A 361 -9.42 -3.31 4.68
C PRO A 361 -10.43 -2.18 4.43
N PRO A 362 -11.22 -2.23 3.33
CA PRO A 362 -12.16 -1.18 3.00
C PRO A 362 -13.37 -1.18 3.94
N GLN A 363 -14.05 -0.03 4.02
CA GLN A 363 -15.23 0.16 4.86
C GLN A 363 -16.48 -0.48 4.26
N VAL A 364 -16.55 -0.55 2.93
CA VAL A 364 -17.70 -1.07 2.18
C VAL A 364 -17.30 -2.25 1.30
N LYS A 365 -18.29 -3.05 0.91
CA LYS A 365 -18.15 -4.19 0.00
C LYS A 365 -18.02 -3.74 -1.46
N ASN A 366 -17.68 -4.67 -2.33
CA ASN A 366 -17.64 -4.51 -3.79
C ASN A 366 -16.65 -3.43 -4.30
N THR A 367 -15.66 -3.05 -3.51
CA THR A 367 -14.56 -2.21 -3.99
C THR A 367 -13.66 -3.00 -4.94
N TYR A 368 -12.99 -2.30 -5.87
CA TYR A 368 -12.00 -2.93 -6.76
C TYR A 368 -10.87 -3.60 -5.97
N GLY A 369 -10.43 -2.97 -4.87
CA GLY A 369 -9.42 -3.55 -3.98
C GLY A 369 -9.89 -4.85 -3.32
N GLU A 370 -11.15 -4.93 -2.90
CA GLU A 370 -11.72 -6.18 -2.37
C GLU A 370 -11.80 -7.27 -3.44
N MET A 371 -12.24 -6.92 -4.64
CA MET A 371 -12.27 -7.84 -5.79
C MET A 371 -10.85 -8.35 -6.08
N ALA A 372 -9.86 -7.47 -6.16
CA ALA A 372 -8.47 -7.84 -6.37
C ALA A 372 -7.95 -8.80 -5.28
N TRP A 373 -8.24 -8.50 -4.00
CA TRP A 373 -7.88 -9.38 -2.88
C TRP A 373 -8.48 -10.76 -2.98
N LYS A 374 -9.73 -10.88 -3.44
CA LYS A 374 -10.44 -12.16 -3.53
C LYS A 374 -10.11 -12.97 -4.77
N THR A 375 -9.76 -12.32 -5.87
CA THR A 375 -9.70 -12.99 -7.19
C THR A 375 -8.30 -13.05 -7.81
N TRP A 376 -7.37 -12.19 -7.39
CA TRP A 376 -6.03 -12.25 -7.95
C TRP A 376 -5.22 -13.38 -7.30
N GLU A 377 -4.68 -14.26 -8.13
CA GLU A 377 -3.81 -15.36 -7.71
C GLU A 377 -2.36 -14.88 -7.55
N VAL A 378 -2.12 -14.02 -6.57
CA VAL A 378 -0.82 -13.40 -6.28
C VAL A 378 -0.47 -13.55 -4.80
N PRO A 379 0.79 -13.34 -4.38
CA PRO A 379 1.14 -13.34 -2.96
C PRO A 379 0.34 -12.32 -2.15
N HIS A 380 -0.27 -12.76 -1.07
CA HIS A 380 -1.03 -11.94 -0.12
C HIS A 380 -0.33 -11.93 1.24
N PHE A 381 -0.22 -10.74 1.84
CA PHE A 381 0.37 -10.59 3.17
C PHE A 381 -0.56 -9.79 4.08
N THR A 382 -0.61 -10.20 5.34
CA THR A 382 -1.38 -9.51 6.37
C THR A 382 -0.65 -9.53 7.71
N TRP A 383 -0.73 -8.42 8.44
CA TRP A 383 -0.28 -8.29 9.81
C TRP A 383 -0.95 -7.09 10.49
N THR A 384 -0.79 -7.00 11.80
CA THR A 384 -1.38 -5.93 12.59
C THR A 384 -0.31 -4.98 13.15
N TRP A 385 -0.73 -3.91 13.79
CA TRP A 385 0.17 -3.01 14.50
C TRP A 385 0.89 -3.68 15.68
N GLU A 386 0.35 -4.77 16.22
CA GLU A 386 0.97 -5.54 17.31
C GLU A 386 2.21 -6.31 16.84
N ASP A 387 2.25 -6.68 15.57
CA ASP A 387 3.40 -7.31 14.93
C ASP A 387 4.55 -6.33 14.65
N ASN A 388 4.25 -5.02 14.66
CA ASN A 388 5.25 -3.99 14.44
C ASN A 388 6.05 -3.73 15.73
N PRO A 389 7.35 -4.06 15.77
CA PRO A 389 8.18 -3.88 16.96
C PRO A 389 8.45 -2.40 17.29
N HIS A 390 8.09 -1.47 16.43
CA HIS A 390 8.32 -0.04 16.59
C HIS A 390 7.00 0.75 16.69
N PRO A 391 6.83 1.59 17.71
CA PRO A 391 7.61 1.77 18.94
C PRO A 391 7.45 0.63 19.93
N VAL A 392 8.41 0.47 20.81
CA VAL A 392 8.68 -0.71 21.63
C VAL A 392 7.55 -1.11 22.60
N ASN A 393 6.65 -0.24 23.00
CA ASN A 393 5.65 -0.55 24.01
C ASN A 393 4.26 -0.88 23.43
N VAL A 394 4.05 -2.16 23.09
CA VAL A 394 2.77 -2.68 22.57
C VAL A 394 1.63 -2.52 23.58
N GLU A 395 1.89 -2.73 24.86
CA GLU A 395 0.87 -2.65 25.93
C GLU A 395 0.36 -1.23 26.12
N ALA A 396 1.25 -0.24 26.14
CA ALA A 396 0.85 1.17 26.21
C ALA A 396 0.06 1.60 24.97
N ARG A 397 0.38 1.08 23.80
CA ARG A 397 -0.38 1.34 22.55
C ARG A 397 -1.76 0.71 22.63
N ARG A 398 -1.88 -0.52 23.16
CA ARG A 398 -3.16 -1.20 23.36
C ARG A 398 -4.04 -0.40 24.31
N ALA A 399 -3.52 0.02 25.47
CA ALA A 399 -4.24 0.85 26.43
C ALA A 399 -4.70 2.20 25.80
N TYR A 400 -3.86 2.81 24.94
CA TYR A 400 -4.24 4.02 24.22
C TYR A 400 -5.40 3.77 23.24
N VAL A 401 -5.36 2.66 22.50
CA VAL A 401 -6.44 2.30 21.55
C VAL A 401 -7.73 1.99 22.30
N GLU A 402 -7.66 1.24 23.39
CA GLU A 402 -8.82 0.93 24.26
C GLU A 402 -9.49 2.20 24.76
N LYS A 403 -8.71 3.12 25.31
CA LYS A 403 -9.22 4.42 25.73
C LYS A 403 -9.85 5.22 24.59
N ALA A 404 -9.22 5.25 23.42
CA ALA A 404 -9.75 5.95 22.24
C ALA A 404 -11.04 5.33 21.69
N LEU A 405 -11.22 4.02 21.83
CA LEU A 405 -12.47 3.33 21.50
C LEU A 405 -13.56 3.65 22.54
N GLU A 406 -13.23 3.59 23.83
CA GLU A 406 -14.15 3.95 24.92
C GLU A 406 -14.68 5.39 24.80
N GLU A 407 -13.79 6.36 24.55
CA GLU A 407 -14.16 7.77 24.34
C GLU A 407 -15.16 7.97 23.19
N LYS A 408 -15.14 7.07 22.19
CA LYS A 408 -16.07 7.07 21.05
C LYS A 408 -17.28 6.15 21.26
N GLY A 409 -17.43 5.49 22.40
CA GLY A 409 -18.47 4.50 22.63
C GLY A 409 -18.34 3.25 21.75
N LEU A 410 -17.14 2.94 21.26
CA LEU A 410 -16.85 1.79 20.41
C LEU A 410 -16.19 0.66 21.22
N THR A 411 -16.29 -0.55 20.71
CA THR A 411 -15.63 -1.74 21.29
C THR A 411 -14.72 -2.39 20.24
N TRP A 412 -13.89 -3.32 20.66
CA TRP A 412 -13.04 -4.12 19.78
C TRP A 412 -13.80 -4.94 18.72
N ASP A 413 -15.10 -5.20 18.94
CA ASP A 413 -15.94 -5.98 18.03
C ASP A 413 -16.67 -5.13 17.00
N THR A 414 -16.61 -3.81 17.12
CA THR A 414 -17.18 -2.91 16.11
C THR A 414 -16.45 -3.04 14.77
N PRO A 415 -17.15 -2.94 13.63
CA PRO A 415 -16.52 -3.04 12.31
C PRO A 415 -15.33 -2.09 12.15
N PHE A 416 -15.44 -0.87 12.67
CA PHE A 416 -14.35 0.09 12.69
C PHE A 416 -13.09 -0.45 13.40
N ALA A 417 -13.23 -0.95 14.64
CA ALA A 417 -12.10 -1.43 15.41
C ALA A 417 -11.48 -2.71 14.80
N ARG A 418 -12.32 -3.60 14.31
CA ARG A 418 -11.89 -4.82 13.61
C ARG A 418 -11.06 -4.48 12.35
N ARG A 419 -11.53 -3.55 11.55
CA ARG A 419 -10.87 -3.11 10.33
C ARG A 419 -9.56 -2.36 10.62
N GLU A 420 -9.65 -1.29 11.44
CA GLU A 420 -8.56 -0.35 11.65
C GLU A 420 -7.43 -0.93 12.53
N TYR A 421 -7.79 -1.72 13.55
CA TYR A 421 -6.81 -2.22 14.53
C TYR A 421 -6.52 -3.72 14.42
N LYS A 422 -7.47 -4.54 13.98
CA LYS A 422 -7.21 -5.98 13.77
C LYS A 422 -6.88 -6.34 12.33
N GLY A 423 -7.07 -5.42 11.36
CA GLY A 423 -6.84 -5.70 9.93
C GLY A 423 -7.83 -6.71 9.34
N GLU A 424 -8.99 -6.87 9.97
CA GLU A 424 -10.03 -7.79 9.54
C GLU A 424 -10.97 -7.15 8.51
N TRP A 425 -11.44 -7.93 7.57
CA TRP A 425 -12.46 -7.49 6.60
C TRP A 425 -13.81 -7.41 7.30
N ALA A 426 -14.16 -6.24 7.81
CA ALA A 426 -15.38 -5.94 8.53
C ALA A 426 -16.05 -4.70 7.95
N TYR A 427 -17.31 -4.83 7.56
CA TYR A 427 -18.06 -3.78 6.89
C TYR A 427 -19.06 -3.12 7.82
N ASP A 428 -19.40 -1.85 7.56
CA ASP A 428 -20.37 -1.08 8.35
C ASP A 428 -21.80 -1.39 7.87
N ASP A 429 -22.20 -2.67 7.94
CA ASP A 429 -23.50 -3.16 7.46
C ASP A 429 -24.70 -2.48 8.16
N ASP A 430 -24.52 -1.93 9.35
CA ASP A 430 -25.53 -1.15 10.09
C ASP A 430 -25.75 0.26 9.53
N LEU A 431 -24.86 0.74 8.67
CA LEU A 431 -24.95 2.02 7.98
C LEU A 431 -25.47 1.91 6.55
N ILE A 432 -25.67 0.71 6.04
CA ILE A 432 -26.14 0.49 4.66
C ILE A 432 -27.49 1.17 4.46
N LEU A 433 -27.61 1.97 3.39
CA LEU A 433 -28.84 2.71 3.07
C LEU A 433 -30.03 1.77 2.81
N TYR A 434 -29.81 0.67 2.10
CA TYR A 434 -30.83 -0.32 1.73
C TYR A 434 -30.42 -1.74 2.14
N PRO A 435 -30.45 -2.08 3.45
CA PRO A 435 -29.93 -3.36 3.92
C PRO A 435 -30.82 -4.57 3.56
N ASN A 436 -32.09 -4.33 3.19
CA ASN A 436 -33.10 -5.37 3.02
C ASN A 436 -33.55 -5.55 1.55
N PHE A 437 -32.75 -5.09 0.59
CA PHE A 437 -33.12 -5.23 -0.83
C PHE A 437 -33.29 -6.70 -1.22
N LYS A 438 -34.18 -6.93 -2.19
CA LYS A 438 -34.48 -8.24 -2.75
C LYS A 438 -34.07 -8.31 -4.20
N VAL A 439 -33.58 -9.46 -4.58
CA VAL A 439 -33.15 -9.72 -5.96
C VAL A 439 -33.96 -10.83 -6.61
N TYR A 440 -33.95 -10.84 -7.93
CA TYR A 440 -34.49 -11.94 -8.74
C TYR A 440 -33.40 -12.38 -9.73
N ASP A 441 -33.48 -13.64 -10.17
CA ASP A 441 -32.60 -14.15 -11.21
C ASP A 441 -33.14 -13.69 -12.59
N PRO A 442 -32.34 -12.95 -13.39
CA PRO A 442 -32.79 -12.53 -14.72
C PRO A 442 -33.19 -13.70 -15.64
N ASN A 443 -32.67 -14.90 -15.41
CA ASN A 443 -33.02 -16.09 -16.18
C ASN A 443 -34.45 -16.57 -15.92
N GLU A 444 -35.05 -16.22 -14.79
CA GLU A 444 -36.48 -16.53 -14.49
C GLU A 444 -37.43 -15.65 -15.30
N GLY A 445 -36.92 -14.54 -15.84
CA GLY A 445 -37.68 -13.58 -16.63
C GLY A 445 -38.66 -12.73 -15.81
N ILE A 446 -39.10 -11.64 -16.41
CA ILE A 446 -40.12 -10.76 -15.84
C ILE A 446 -41.48 -11.14 -16.45
N PRO A 447 -42.58 -11.25 -15.67
CA PRO A 447 -43.90 -11.58 -16.19
C PRO A 447 -44.47 -10.43 -17.04
N GLN A 448 -44.12 -10.40 -18.32
CA GLN A 448 -44.45 -9.30 -19.26
C GLN A 448 -45.94 -8.93 -19.27
N TRP A 449 -46.84 -9.93 -19.17
CA TRP A 449 -48.27 -9.74 -19.17
C TRP A 449 -48.81 -8.97 -17.95
N LYS A 450 -48.01 -8.82 -16.89
CA LYS A 450 -48.34 -8.04 -15.69
C LYS A 450 -47.84 -6.60 -15.76
N ILE A 451 -46.96 -6.26 -16.68
CA ILE A 451 -46.33 -4.95 -16.72
C ILE A 451 -47.27 -3.91 -17.32
N SER A 452 -47.58 -2.92 -16.51
CA SER A 452 -48.47 -1.81 -16.87
C SER A 452 -47.68 -0.63 -17.44
N ARG A 453 -46.59 -0.29 -16.84
CA ARG A 453 -45.75 0.88 -17.17
C ARG A 453 -44.27 0.55 -16.99
N VAL A 454 -43.43 1.36 -17.62
CA VAL A 454 -41.99 1.31 -17.45
C VAL A 454 -41.48 2.70 -17.04
N PHE A 455 -40.59 2.74 -16.07
CA PHE A 455 -40.01 3.98 -15.60
C PHE A 455 -38.49 3.92 -15.70
N PHE A 456 -37.90 5.01 -16.15
CA PHE A 456 -36.48 5.20 -16.19
C PHE A 456 -36.06 6.42 -15.35
N GLY A 457 -34.97 6.29 -14.63
CA GLY A 457 -34.23 7.40 -14.05
C GLY A 457 -32.89 7.51 -14.74
N LEU A 458 -32.48 8.72 -15.04
CA LEU A 458 -31.26 9.03 -15.72
C LEU A 458 -30.51 10.12 -14.96
N ASP A 459 -29.21 9.88 -14.74
CA ASP A 459 -28.26 10.82 -14.21
C ASP A 459 -27.18 11.07 -15.27
N TYR A 460 -27.06 12.33 -15.72
CA TYR A 460 -26.09 12.73 -16.72
C TYR A 460 -24.99 13.57 -16.06
N GLY A 461 -23.91 12.93 -15.67
CA GLY A 461 -22.77 13.57 -15.04
C GLY A 461 -21.85 14.25 -16.04
N CYS A 462 -21.74 15.58 -16.01
CA CYS A 462 -20.79 16.30 -16.87
C CYS A 462 -19.33 15.98 -16.57
N SER A 463 -19.02 15.54 -15.35
CA SER A 463 -17.68 15.21 -14.85
C SER A 463 -17.57 13.86 -14.17
N ASP A 464 -18.71 13.24 -13.86
CA ASP A 464 -18.82 11.96 -13.15
C ASP A 464 -19.38 10.87 -14.09
N ASN A 465 -19.90 9.80 -13.51
CA ASN A 465 -20.52 8.72 -14.29
C ASN A 465 -21.91 9.13 -14.78
N ASP A 466 -22.24 8.71 -16.01
CA ASP A 466 -23.62 8.67 -16.46
C ASP A 466 -24.26 7.38 -15.97
N ALA A 467 -25.50 7.44 -15.53
CA ALA A 467 -26.23 6.27 -15.07
C ALA A 467 -27.67 6.23 -15.58
N ILE A 468 -28.16 5.02 -15.84
CA ILE A 468 -29.56 4.74 -16.24
C ILE A 468 -30.04 3.57 -15.41
N PHE A 469 -31.19 3.76 -14.75
CA PHE A 469 -31.93 2.71 -14.07
C PHE A 469 -33.29 2.56 -14.72
N GLY A 470 -33.72 1.31 -15.04
CA GLY A 470 -35.01 1.00 -15.64
C GLY A 470 -35.77 -0.02 -14.80
N VAL A 471 -37.02 0.31 -14.48
CA VAL A 471 -37.96 -0.56 -13.74
C VAL A 471 -39.23 -0.81 -14.52
N ALA A 472 -39.57 -2.08 -14.69
CA ALA A 472 -40.84 -2.54 -15.21
C ALA A 472 -41.85 -2.68 -14.06
N TRP A 473 -42.97 -1.96 -14.12
CA TRP A 473 -43.91 -1.79 -13.01
C TRP A 473 -45.29 -2.40 -13.30
N SER A 474 -45.81 -3.15 -12.34
CA SER A 474 -47.16 -3.68 -12.31
C SER A 474 -48.03 -2.83 -11.38
N ASP A 475 -48.97 -2.07 -11.93
CA ASP A 475 -49.89 -1.26 -11.13
C ASP A 475 -50.83 -2.14 -10.27
N ASP A 476 -51.25 -3.31 -10.80
CA ASP A 476 -52.16 -4.23 -10.13
C ASP A 476 -51.50 -4.86 -8.87
N GLU A 477 -50.23 -5.19 -8.96
CA GLU A 477 -49.50 -5.80 -7.84
C GLU A 477 -48.78 -4.75 -6.99
N GLY A 478 -48.64 -3.51 -7.47
CA GLY A 478 -47.83 -2.48 -6.88
C GLY A 478 -46.36 -2.95 -6.74
N LYS A 479 -45.85 -3.63 -7.79
CA LYS A 479 -44.55 -4.31 -7.77
C LYS A 479 -43.72 -3.92 -8.99
N GLY A 480 -42.43 -3.69 -8.76
CA GLY A 480 -41.46 -3.33 -9.78
C GLY A 480 -40.31 -4.36 -9.90
N TYR A 481 -39.83 -4.51 -11.12
CA TYR A 481 -38.69 -5.34 -11.47
C TYR A 481 -37.66 -4.48 -12.19
N GLU A 482 -36.47 -4.36 -11.65
CA GLU A 482 -35.34 -3.78 -12.38
C GLU A 482 -35.09 -4.65 -13.63
N PHE A 483 -35.02 -4.06 -14.80
CA PHE A 483 -34.72 -4.80 -16.03
C PHE A 483 -33.55 -4.20 -16.80
N PHE A 484 -33.17 -2.98 -16.46
CA PHE A 484 -32.03 -2.28 -17.06
C PHE A 484 -31.26 -1.49 -16.02
N ASN A 485 -29.95 -1.65 -16.03
CA ASN A 485 -29.02 -0.77 -15.35
C ASN A 485 -27.79 -0.54 -16.22
N CYS A 486 -27.34 0.69 -16.28
CA CYS A 486 -26.15 1.07 -17.00
C CYS A 486 -25.44 2.18 -16.22
N LYS A 487 -24.14 2.05 -16.05
CA LYS A 487 -23.26 3.05 -15.47
C LYS A 487 -21.97 3.06 -16.27
N PHE A 488 -21.54 4.23 -16.70
CA PHE A 488 -20.33 4.42 -17.48
C PHE A 488 -19.80 5.84 -17.29
N ASN A 489 -18.52 6.02 -17.50
CA ASN A 489 -17.86 7.32 -17.50
C ASN A 489 -17.06 7.53 -18.78
N ARG A 490 -16.42 8.70 -18.88
CA ARG A 490 -15.59 9.04 -20.04
C ARG A 490 -14.43 8.06 -20.25
N LEU A 491 -13.94 7.42 -19.19
CA LEU A 491 -12.85 6.46 -19.28
C LEU A 491 -13.30 5.17 -19.93
N ASP A 492 -14.52 4.71 -19.63
CA ASP A 492 -15.11 3.49 -20.19
C ASP A 492 -15.34 3.58 -21.72
N ILE A 493 -15.51 4.80 -22.23
CA ILE A 493 -15.84 5.04 -23.66
C ILE A 493 -14.67 5.49 -24.51
N ASN A 494 -13.48 5.67 -23.93
CA ASN A 494 -12.29 6.14 -24.66
C ASN A 494 -11.94 5.25 -25.86
N ASP A 495 -12.20 3.96 -25.79
CA ASP A 495 -11.92 3.00 -26.86
C ASP A 495 -12.89 3.12 -28.04
N TYR A 496 -14.07 3.68 -27.83
CA TYR A 496 -15.12 3.77 -28.87
C TYR A 496 -14.98 4.99 -29.79
N LYS A 497 -14.07 5.92 -29.47
CA LYS A 497 -13.84 7.19 -30.24
C LYS A 497 -15.11 8.00 -30.46
N ILE A 498 -16.08 7.88 -29.58
CA ILE A 498 -17.34 8.61 -29.58
C ILE A 498 -17.43 9.53 -28.36
N SER A 499 -18.27 10.55 -28.40
CA SER A 499 -18.51 11.41 -27.23
C SER A 499 -19.32 10.67 -26.17
N GLN A 500 -19.19 11.12 -24.91
CA GLN A 500 -20.00 10.59 -23.79
C GLN A 500 -21.49 10.72 -24.10
N LEU A 501 -21.93 11.85 -24.63
CA LEU A 501 -23.30 12.06 -25.06
C LEU A 501 -23.77 11.06 -26.13
N GLU A 502 -22.92 10.76 -27.12
CA GLU A 502 -23.26 9.79 -28.16
C GLU A 502 -23.37 8.36 -27.61
N TYR A 503 -22.51 8.02 -26.66
CA TYR A 503 -22.62 6.74 -25.96
C TYR A 503 -23.89 6.68 -25.10
N LEU A 504 -24.23 7.78 -24.40
CA LEU A 504 -25.49 7.89 -23.65
C LEU A 504 -26.70 7.66 -24.57
N LYS A 505 -26.73 8.31 -25.75
CA LYS A 505 -27.80 8.09 -26.73
C LYS A 505 -27.96 6.60 -27.12
N GLN A 506 -26.85 5.90 -27.31
CA GLN A 506 -26.87 4.47 -27.61
C GLN A 506 -27.45 3.65 -26.44
N GLN A 507 -27.07 3.97 -25.19
CA GLN A 507 -27.62 3.27 -24.03
C GLN A 507 -29.11 3.57 -23.81
N VAL A 508 -29.51 4.82 -24.00
CA VAL A 508 -30.94 5.22 -23.94
C VAL A 508 -31.75 4.47 -25.01
N LYS A 509 -31.27 4.38 -26.26
CA LYS A 509 -31.91 3.59 -27.32
C LYS A 509 -32.05 2.13 -26.93
N LYS A 510 -31.00 1.53 -26.39
CA LYS A 510 -30.97 0.14 -25.92
C LYS A 510 -32.02 -0.09 -24.82
N ALA A 511 -32.03 0.79 -23.81
CA ALA A 511 -32.95 0.72 -22.69
C ALA A 511 -34.39 0.86 -23.16
N TRP A 512 -34.66 1.80 -24.07
CA TRP A 512 -35.98 2.03 -24.63
C TRP A 512 -36.46 0.84 -25.46
N LEU A 513 -35.65 0.23 -26.31
CA LEU A 513 -35.99 -0.96 -27.07
C LEU A 513 -36.37 -2.12 -26.14
N GLN A 514 -35.62 -2.35 -25.08
CA GLN A 514 -35.96 -3.37 -24.08
C GLN A 514 -37.28 -3.07 -23.35
N ALA A 515 -37.56 -1.78 -23.11
CA ALA A 515 -38.84 -1.38 -22.52
C ALA A 515 -40.03 -1.66 -23.45
N LEU A 516 -39.85 -1.44 -24.76
CA LEU A 516 -40.88 -1.75 -25.74
C LEU A 516 -41.24 -3.25 -25.82
N ASP A 517 -40.25 -4.12 -25.58
CA ASP A 517 -40.47 -5.58 -25.61
C ASP A 517 -41.53 -6.03 -24.58
N PHE A 518 -41.73 -5.28 -23.48
CA PHE A 518 -42.81 -5.59 -22.52
C PHE A 518 -44.22 -5.39 -23.09
N PHE A 519 -44.35 -4.61 -24.16
CA PHE A 519 -45.62 -4.21 -24.72
C PHE A 519 -45.87 -4.77 -26.13
N GLY A 520 -44.90 -5.45 -26.72
CA GLY A 520 -44.97 -6.06 -28.05
C GLY A 520 -45.58 -7.47 -28.06
N PRO A 521 -45.70 -8.10 -29.23
CA PRO A 521 -45.27 -7.62 -30.55
C PRO A 521 -46.19 -6.52 -31.13
N PHE A 522 -45.63 -5.61 -31.94
CA PHE A 522 -46.35 -4.52 -32.59
C PHE A 522 -46.64 -4.88 -34.06
N HIS A 523 -47.83 -4.56 -34.52
CA HIS A 523 -48.25 -4.76 -35.90
C HIS A 523 -48.32 -3.44 -36.69
N SER A 524 -48.15 -2.30 -36.00
CA SER A 524 -48.15 -0.98 -36.60
C SER A 524 -47.27 0.02 -35.82
N VAL A 525 -46.83 1.09 -36.50
CA VAL A 525 -46.11 2.20 -35.87
C VAL A 525 -46.94 2.91 -34.81
N GLU A 526 -48.25 2.93 -35.02
CA GLU A 526 -49.21 3.58 -34.10
C GLU A 526 -49.35 2.82 -32.79
N GLU A 527 -49.30 1.49 -32.82
CA GLU A 527 -49.24 0.65 -31.61
C GLU A 527 -47.94 0.90 -30.82
N ALA A 528 -46.79 0.98 -31.50
CA ALA A 528 -45.55 1.30 -30.86
C ALA A 528 -45.54 2.71 -30.20
N LYS A 529 -46.17 3.71 -30.85
CA LYS A 529 -46.37 5.04 -30.27
C LYS A 529 -47.27 5.04 -29.04
N GLN A 530 -48.33 4.23 -29.03
CA GLN A 530 -49.20 4.09 -27.86
C GLN A 530 -48.44 3.40 -26.70
N ALA A 531 -47.67 2.38 -26.99
CA ALA A 531 -46.82 1.74 -26.02
C ALA A 531 -45.77 2.71 -25.43
N ASN A 532 -45.17 3.57 -26.26
CA ASN A 532 -44.21 4.58 -25.81
C ASN A 532 -44.80 5.54 -24.75
N LYS A 533 -46.10 5.81 -24.77
CA LYS A 533 -46.75 6.63 -23.72
C LYS A 533 -46.76 5.98 -22.33
N ARG A 534 -46.45 4.69 -22.24
CA ARG A 534 -46.34 3.92 -20.99
C ARG A 534 -44.92 3.86 -20.48
N ILE A 535 -43.97 4.48 -21.19
CA ILE A 535 -42.55 4.54 -20.85
C ILE A 535 -42.22 5.97 -20.44
N LEU A 536 -41.87 6.16 -19.20
CA LEU A 536 -41.61 7.47 -18.58
C LEU A 536 -40.15 7.61 -18.21
N TRP A 537 -39.61 8.79 -18.46
CA TRP A 537 -38.20 9.11 -18.21
C TRP A 537 -38.10 10.33 -17.32
N ASP A 538 -37.29 10.24 -16.24
CA ASP A 538 -36.93 11.34 -15.37
C ASP A 538 -35.41 11.48 -15.33
N SER A 539 -34.93 12.72 -15.37
CA SER A 539 -33.51 13.03 -15.25
C SER A 539 -33.30 14.26 -14.40
N ASP A 540 -32.24 14.28 -13.63
CA ASP A 540 -31.86 15.45 -12.83
C ASP A 540 -31.18 16.55 -13.65
N ASP A 541 -30.70 16.22 -14.84
CA ASP A 541 -29.94 17.16 -15.67
C ASP A 541 -30.80 17.96 -16.66
N ASN A 542 -32.11 17.78 -16.62
CA ASN A 542 -33.00 18.64 -17.35
C ASN A 542 -33.20 20.00 -16.66
N ASP A 543 -32.54 20.24 -15.50
CA ASP A 543 -32.75 21.41 -14.67
C ASP A 543 -31.54 22.34 -14.58
N GLN A 544 -31.77 23.62 -14.88
CA GLN A 544 -31.16 24.88 -14.40
C GLN A 544 -29.71 25.24 -14.67
N HIS A 545 -28.77 24.36 -14.93
CA HIS A 545 -27.38 24.79 -15.23
C HIS A 545 -27.06 24.81 -16.71
N VAL A 546 -27.94 24.25 -17.50
CA VAL A 546 -27.81 24.23 -18.95
C VAL A 546 -28.93 25.09 -19.50
N THR A 547 -28.60 26.13 -20.27
CA THR A 547 -29.57 26.92 -21.00
C THR A 547 -30.56 26.00 -21.69
N GLN A 548 -31.82 26.41 -21.86
CA GLN A 548 -32.87 25.58 -22.49
C GLN A 548 -32.45 24.90 -23.80
N GLU A 549 -31.41 25.45 -24.46
CA GLU A 549 -30.80 24.92 -25.69
C GLU A 549 -29.91 23.69 -25.49
N LEU A 550 -29.60 23.32 -24.24
CA LEU A 550 -28.63 22.27 -23.91
C LEU A 550 -29.25 21.08 -23.15
N GLY A 551 -30.53 21.13 -22.82
CA GLY A 551 -31.22 20.02 -22.15
C GLY A 551 -31.21 18.72 -22.96
N LEU A 552 -31.31 17.57 -22.29
CA LEU A 552 -31.26 16.25 -22.92
C LEU A 552 -32.34 16.08 -24.00
N ASN A 553 -33.54 16.66 -23.82
CA ASN A 553 -34.59 16.63 -24.82
C ASN A 553 -34.14 17.26 -26.14
N VAL A 554 -33.49 18.41 -26.10
CA VAL A 554 -32.95 19.10 -27.29
C VAL A 554 -31.79 18.30 -27.90
N LYS A 555 -30.89 17.76 -27.08
CA LYS A 555 -29.78 16.92 -27.55
C LYS A 555 -30.24 15.65 -28.25
N PHE A 556 -31.45 15.17 -27.97
CA PHE A 556 -32.04 13.97 -28.60
C PHE A 556 -32.97 14.28 -29.78
N GLU A 557 -33.35 15.55 -30.00
CA GLU A 557 -34.23 15.94 -31.14
C GLU A 557 -33.67 15.59 -32.52
N ASP A 558 -32.38 15.74 -32.69
CA ASP A 558 -31.68 15.45 -33.95
C ASP A 558 -31.33 13.96 -34.13
N ASP A 559 -31.68 13.12 -33.16
CA ASP A 559 -31.40 11.68 -33.28
C ASP A 559 -32.45 10.98 -34.14
N ASP A 560 -31.98 10.10 -35.04
CA ASP A 560 -32.82 9.40 -36.01
C ASP A 560 -33.92 8.50 -35.40
N ILE A 561 -33.73 8.05 -34.16
CA ILE A 561 -34.65 7.16 -33.45
C ILE A 561 -35.35 7.90 -32.31
N LEU A 562 -34.56 8.60 -31.47
CA LEU A 562 -35.11 9.26 -30.26
C LEU A 562 -35.95 10.49 -30.62
N GLY A 563 -35.55 11.26 -31.64
CA GLY A 563 -36.28 12.45 -32.09
C GLY A 563 -37.67 12.13 -32.62
N PRO A 564 -37.86 11.21 -33.60
CA PRO A 564 -39.18 10.82 -34.12
C PRO A 564 -40.13 10.23 -33.09
N LEU A 565 -39.58 9.60 -32.02
CA LEU A 565 -40.36 9.04 -30.93
C LEU A 565 -40.86 10.09 -29.96
N ARG A 566 -40.33 11.33 -30.05
CA ARG A 566 -40.62 12.43 -29.13
C ARG A 566 -40.47 11.98 -27.67
N MET A 567 -39.37 11.34 -27.37
CA MET A 567 -39.02 11.04 -25.99
C MET A 567 -39.04 12.35 -25.19
N GLN A 568 -39.80 12.38 -24.12
CA GLN A 568 -39.80 13.48 -23.18
C GLN A 568 -39.18 13.00 -21.88
N ILE A 569 -38.10 13.65 -21.49
CA ILE A 569 -37.48 13.43 -20.20
C ILE A 569 -37.97 14.52 -19.28
N ALA A 570 -38.64 14.15 -18.20
CA ALA A 570 -39.11 15.07 -17.18
C ALA A 570 -37.97 15.44 -16.21
N ASN A 571 -38.13 16.57 -15.52
CA ASN A 571 -37.19 16.97 -14.46
C ASN A 571 -37.43 16.10 -13.23
N ALA A 572 -36.36 15.47 -12.73
CA ALA A 572 -36.42 14.64 -11.55
C ALA A 572 -36.67 15.47 -10.28
N HIS A 573 -37.46 14.92 -9.37
CA HIS A 573 -37.68 15.52 -8.05
C HIS A 573 -36.44 15.33 -7.16
N LYS A 574 -35.75 16.43 -6.82
CA LYS A 574 -34.54 16.45 -5.96
C LYS A 574 -34.85 16.66 -4.48
N THR A 575 -36.09 17.11 -4.17
CA THR A 575 -36.57 17.37 -2.79
C THR A 575 -37.01 16.06 -2.12
N ASP A 576 -37.09 16.08 -0.78
CA ASP A 576 -37.66 14.98 0.01
C ASP A 576 -36.92 13.62 -0.13
N LYS A 577 -35.61 13.67 -0.30
CA LYS A 577 -34.74 12.48 -0.44
C LYS A 577 -35.04 11.42 0.63
N LYS A 578 -35.19 11.83 1.89
CA LYS A 578 -35.45 10.91 3.00
C LYS A 578 -36.76 10.15 2.85
N ILE A 579 -37.85 10.84 2.46
CA ILE A 579 -39.15 10.21 2.25
C ILE A 579 -39.06 9.13 1.16
N MET A 580 -38.33 9.43 0.08
CA MET A 580 -38.11 8.48 -0.98
C MET A 580 -37.26 7.29 -0.55
N TRP A 581 -36.21 7.53 0.22
CA TRP A 581 -35.38 6.44 0.75
C TRP A 581 -36.19 5.50 1.63
N ASP A 582 -37.00 6.04 2.55
CA ASP A 582 -37.88 5.24 3.41
C ASP A 582 -38.90 4.41 2.58
N LYS A 583 -39.45 4.99 1.50
CA LYS A 583 -40.35 4.30 0.60
C LYS A 583 -39.68 3.22 -0.23
N ILE A 584 -38.48 3.48 -0.73
CA ILE A 584 -37.73 2.49 -1.50
C ILE A 584 -37.31 1.33 -0.57
N ASP A 585 -36.88 1.61 0.65
CA ASP A 585 -36.57 0.57 1.64
C ASP A 585 -37.83 -0.27 1.95
N GLU A 586 -39.02 0.36 2.11
CA GLU A 586 -40.27 -0.35 2.30
C GLU A 586 -40.57 -1.30 1.12
N LEU A 587 -40.43 -0.82 -0.11
CA LEU A 587 -40.66 -1.64 -1.31
C LEU A 587 -39.68 -2.82 -1.41
N GLN A 588 -38.44 -2.57 -1.12
CA GLN A 588 -37.40 -3.61 -1.13
C GLN A 588 -37.62 -4.64 -0.02
N ARG A 589 -37.84 -4.18 1.22
CA ARG A 589 -38.12 -5.05 2.36
C ARG A 589 -39.34 -5.92 2.19
N THR A 590 -40.40 -5.37 1.59
CA THR A 590 -41.65 -6.10 1.31
C THR A 590 -41.58 -6.96 0.04
N GLY A 591 -40.48 -6.94 -0.70
CA GLY A 591 -40.33 -7.67 -1.98
C GLY A 591 -41.19 -7.11 -3.13
N ARG A 592 -41.62 -5.86 -3.00
CA ARG A 592 -42.36 -5.13 -4.05
C ARG A 592 -41.42 -4.43 -5.04
N LEU A 593 -40.15 -4.29 -4.74
CA LEU A 593 -39.11 -3.91 -5.67
C LEU A 593 -38.06 -5.02 -5.69
N LEU A 594 -37.82 -5.58 -6.87
CA LEU A 594 -36.81 -6.63 -7.08
C LEU A 594 -35.72 -6.11 -7.99
N LEU A 595 -34.49 -6.20 -7.52
CA LEU A 595 -33.28 -5.83 -8.27
C LEU A 595 -32.73 -7.05 -9.03
N ILE A 596 -31.94 -6.79 -10.07
CA ILE A 596 -31.20 -7.84 -10.78
C ILE A 596 -30.17 -8.45 -9.85
N LYS A 597 -30.19 -9.78 -9.68
CA LYS A 597 -29.20 -10.52 -8.91
C LYS A 597 -27.80 -10.28 -9.48
N ASP A 598 -26.85 -9.94 -8.62
CA ASP A 598 -25.47 -9.59 -8.98
C ASP A 598 -25.35 -8.37 -9.92
N GLY A 599 -26.46 -7.62 -10.11
CA GLY A 599 -26.52 -6.41 -10.90
C GLY A 599 -25.75 -5.23 -10.26
N LYS A 600 -25.46 -4.20 -11.08
CA LYS A 600 -24.74 -3.01 -10.61
C LYS A 600 -25.51 -2.28 -9.50
N THR A 601 -26.85 -2.16 -9.61
CA THR A 601 -27.70 -1.52 -8.60
C THR A 601 -27.70 -2.27 -7.27
N ALA A 602 -27.76 -3.61 -7.30
CA ALA A 602 -27.67 -4.43 -6.09
C ALA A 602 -26.32 -4.24 -5.39
N LYS A 603 -25.23 -4.18 -6.14
CA LYS A 603 -23.90 -3.89 -5.61
C LYS A 603 -23.80 -2.49 -4.99
N GLU A 604 -24.41 -1.48 -5.61
CA GLU A 604 -24.48 -0.14 -5.00
C GLU A 604 -25.30 -0.15 -3.70
N CYS A 605 -26.40 -0.90 -3.63
CA CYS A 605 -27.14 -1.06 -2.37
C CYS A 605 -26.26 -1.65 -1.25
N GLU A 606 -25.39 -2.62 -1.57
CA GLU A 606 -24.46 -3.21 -0.59
C GLU A 606 -23.32 -2.28 -0.15
N SER A 607 -23.00 -1.29 -0.96
CA SER A 607 -21.82 -0.42 -0.78
C SER A 607 -22.17 0.98 -0.29
N THR A 608 -23.41 1.43 -0.45
CA THR A 608 -23.85 2.77 -0.07
C THR A 608 -24.17 2.83 1.41
N ILE A 609 -23.45 3.65 2.14
CA ILE A 609 -23.62 3.85 3.57
C ILE A 609 -24.02 5.29 3.89
N LEU A 610 -24.70 5.45 5.02
CA LEU A 610 -25.06 6.73 5.59
C LEU A 610 -23.89 7.34 6.35
N LEU A 611 -23.79 8.65 6.33
CA LEU A 611 -22.77 9.40 7.05
C LEU A 611 -22.96 9.25 8.56
N ARG A 612 -21.87 8.89 9.26
CA ARG A 612 -21.81 8.86 10.72
C ARG A 612 -21.18 10.14 11.26
N GLY A 613 -21.88 10.81 12.17
CA GLY A 613 -21.36 11.97 12.87
C GLY A 613 -20.30 11.64 13.92
N PRO A 614 -19.61 12.68 14.45
CA PRO A 614 -18.52 12.50 15.41
C PRO A 614 -18.94 11.79 16.72
N ASN A 615 -20.21 11.94 17.12
CA ASN A 615 -20.77 11.35 18.34
C ASN A 615 -21.46 10.00 18.09
N GLY A 616 -21.34 9.43 16.89
CA GLY A 616 -21.96 8.17 16.51
C GLY A 616 -23.37 8.29 15.94
N GLU A 617 -23.91 9.50 15.79
CA GLU A 617 -25.22 9.75 15.15
C GLU A 617 -25.17 9.35 13.68
N ILE A 618 -26.26 8.78 13.16
CA ILE A 618 -26.38 8.47 11.73
C ILE A 618 -27.17 9.61 11.07
N TYR A 619 -26.53 10.30 10.13
CA TYR A 619 -27.18 11.35 9.35
C TYR A 619 -27.97 10.75 8.17
N SER A 620 -29.02 11.48 7.74
CA SER A 620 -29.78 11.14 6.53
C SER A 620 -29.07 11.66 5.27
N GLU A 621 -27.77 11.39 5.18
CA GLU A 621 -26.88 11.76 4.08
C GLU A 621 -25.99 10.59 3.75
N ILE A 622 -25.68 10.42 2.48
CA ILE A 622 -24.77 9.37 2.00
C ILE A 622 -23.34 9.82 2.29
N ASP A 623 -22.48 8.90 2.72
CA ASP A 623 -21.06 9.16 2.84
C ASP A 623 -20.35 9.04 1.49
N ASP A 624 -20.46 10.09 0.68
CA ASP A 624 -19.89 10.17 -0.68
C ASP A 624 -18.34 10.05 -0.70
N LYS A 625 -17.68 10.19 0.44
CA LYS A 625 -16.23 10.00 0.54
C LYS A 625 -15.85 8.53 0.53
N VAL A 626 -16.74 7.68 1.05
CA VAL A 626 -16.53 6.24 1.11
C VAL A 626 -16.99 5.60 -0.20
N PHE A 627 -18.22 5.91 -0.63
CA PHE A 627 -18.77 5.41 -1.86
C PHE A 627 -19.81 6.39 -2.45
N HIS A 628 -19.65 6.75 -3.71
CA HIS A 628 -20.61 7.60 -4.44
C HIS A 628 -21.49 6.74 -5.33
N PRO A 629 -22.79 6.60 -5.02
CA PRO A 629 -23.71 5.82 -5.85
C PRO A 629 -24.21 6.66 -7.03
N ASP A 630 -24.28 6.08 -8.23
CA ASP A 630 -24.83 6.74 -9.41
C ASP A 630 -26.18 6.13 -9.81
N LEU A 631 -26.37 4.82 -9.59
CA LEU A 631 -27.63 4.15 -9.92
C LEU A 631 -28.73 4.35 -8.87
N LEU A 632 -28.37 4.56 -7.60
CA LEU A 632 -29.38 4.79 -6.55
C LEU A 632 -30.13 6.13 -6.71
N PRO A 633 -29.50 7.26 -7.11
CA PRO A 633 -30.22 8.44 -7.54
C PRO A 633 -31.16 8.16 -8.71
N CYS A 634 -30.70 7.45 -9.75
CA CYS A 634 -31.55 7.05 -10.90
C CYS A 634 -32.74 6.17 -10.47
N MET A 635 -32.52 5.21 -9.58
CA MET A 635 -33.61 4.39 -9.01
C MET A 635 -34.64 5.27 -8.30
N ARG A 636 -34.21 6.27 -7.55
CA ARG A 636 -35.12 7.23 -6.90
C ARG A 636 -35.93 8.02 -7.93
N TYR A 637 -35.32 8.51 -9.00
CA TYR A 637 -35.99 9.27 -10.05
C TYR A 637 -37.04 8.40 -10.76
N ALA A 638 -36.69 7.18 -11.16
CA ALA A 638 -37.62 6.24 -11.79
C ALA A 638 -38.82 5.92 -10.90
N LEU A 639 -38.59 5.68 -9.62
CA LEU A 639 -39.63 5.25 -8.68
C LEU A 639 -40.54 6.40 -8.20
N TRP A 640 -40.08 7.66 -8.29
CA TRP A 640 -40.92 8.80 -7.92
C TRP A 640 -42.28 8.78 -8.60
N ASN A 641 -42.26 8.61 -9.91
CA ASN A 641 -43.50 8.52 -10.70
C ASN A 641 -44.24 7.19 -10.54
N ALA A 642 -43.55 6.11 -10.22
CA ALA A 642 -44.17 4.81 -10.01
C ALA A 642 -45.02 4.75 -8.73
N ILE A 643 -44.57 5.42 -7.68
CA ILE A 643 -45.16 5.34 -6.34
C ILE A 643 -46.27 6.41 -6.15
N GLY A 644 -46.31 7.45 -6.99
CA GLY A 644 -47.35 8.47 -6.96
C GLY A 644 -47.31 9.37 -5.70
N ILE A 645 -46.16 9.84 -5.30
CA ILE A 645 -45.94 10.79 -4.19
C ILE A 645 -46.16 12.21 -4.67
#